data_e4a8e66f8c3c0ba7e67606874dc3c1bd
#
_entry.id   e4a8e66f8c3c0ba7e67606874dc3c1bd
#
_cell.length_a   1.000
_cell.length_b   1.000
_cell.length_c   1.000
_cell.angle_alpha   90.00
_cell.angle_beta   90.00
_cell.angle_gamma   90.00
#
_symmetry.space_group_name_H-M   'P 1'
#
loop_
_entity.id
_entity.type
_entity.pdbx_description
1 polymer ?
#
loop_
_entity_poly.entity_id
_entity_poly.type
_entity_poly.pdbx_seq_one_letter_code
_entity_poly.pdbx_strand_id
1 'polypeptide(L)'
;MNFKKWTMLTALAVAQVAVVAPVGAEAASTSVQSTDSVSAQQTTNVADSGVQNSIGDQNGTSTPANTVTPDNTGVSNDPLTGLPTDTTNGSNVTNDVYGGDGTITNPGGAPTSMNANQLILYLNSAKMEQNGQVYTATQPMTVKDGVSYVAIRSLVSRVGLQFSYDTATKETVITQGTNVLRFKTDSKVYTVNGEARQMKGPAFQQKNVFMVPLTSITQALNIPYTVNNTTKQVIMDLNQKPKASFTVQQKDIYAGETQVTYLTKESSPTGLPIVNQRWEGKQDVFQEPGTYVVTYSVLDSAGNWSDPYSVTITVRPPNQPPVALFTTDKKEYKMGEKITITDLSTDDENAITKRDWENKKLAFFQPGDVTITLTVTDKHGATGTKSETIKITNELLYNEDDFNKIFTPYGDKYSVDGSQVPTMPTIPLTSTSSPRLLIRANSPERVFQDGIVYQETGSGSTRILVHHVNETGRDVKMYVIATNNNITPTNINVENSGFAGPSEFATAAGKVSIQKYFQSMIDGSKRSSTVLNPGESRIILQDLNEKKMKQKQVISLLSDLYTDQPIQYTVIMVDANADPMTVLPTLAKLPKDGIHNRGTYANSDISLNFTEEVGKTAQRIVLGDNKVDPNLIGTDGLDGSSASNAGNFGVVYKVKLDHVAPYSLIAFNPRGGEYSGYAMVNNQVVGIPTNGAVWAPNEMSVLYRTGHIDESVEMYFTAAAGSNLPVSVVVMPLPAIKN
;
A
#
# COMPACT_ATOMS: atom_id res chain seq x y z
N MET A 1 -31.94 1.04 12.91
CA MET A 1 -31.23 0.58 14.09
C MET A 1 -30.07 1.53 14.33
N ASN A 2 -30.20 2.39 15.34
CA ASN A 2 -29.30 3.53 15.57
C ASN A 2 -28.06 3.09 16.34
N PHE A 3 -26.88 3.21 15.73
CA PHE A 3 -25.61 3.13 16.43
C PHE A 3 -25.26 4.51 17.00
N LYS A 4 -25.23 4.62 18.31
CA LYS A 4 -24.75 5.79 19.05
C LYS A 4 -23.26 6.00 18.77
N LYS A 5 -22.93 7.15 18.19
CA LYS A 5 -21.56 7.66 18.13
C LYS A 5 -21.08 7.98 19.55
N TRP A 6 -20.07 7.27 20.02
CA TRP A 6 -19.26 7.68 21.15
C TRP A 6 -18.25 8.72 20.65
N THR A 7 -18.47 9.95 21.02
CA THR A 7 -17.47 11.02 20.90
C THR A 7 -16.50 10.85 22.07
N MET A 8 -15.35 10.25 21.81
CA MET A 8 -14.20 10.36 22.73
C MET A 8 -13.63 11.78 22.57
N LEU A 9 -13.79 12.57 23.61
CA LEU A 9 -13.09 13.83 23.81
C LEU A 9 -11.63 13.50 24.09
N THR A 10 -10.75 13.57 23.10
CA THR A 10 -9.30 13.54 23.31
C THR A 10 -8.90 14.85 23.95
N ALA A 11 -8.60 14.84 25.26
CA ALA A 11 -7.92 15.92 25.93
C ALA A 11 -6.52 16.08 25.29
N LEU A 12 -6.33 17.16 24.59
CA LEU A 12 -5.05 17.58 24.05
C LEU A 12 -4.16 17.94 25.28
N ALA A 13 -3.16 17.12 25.58
CA ALA A 13 -2.18 17.45 26.61
C ALA A 13 -1.31 18.60 26.07
N VAL A 14 -1.61 19.79 26.53
CA VAL A 14 -0.78 20.98 26.32
C VAL A 14 0.46 20.83 27.20
N ALA A 15 1.64 20.84 26.59
CA ALA A 15 2.90 20.95 27.31
C ALA A 15 2.92 22.31 28.03
N GLN A 16 2.67 22.31 29.32
CA GLN A 16 2.73 23.50 30.16
C GLN A 16 4.19 23.93 30.33
N VAL A 17 4.50 25.09 29.80
CA VAL A 17 5.68 25.85 30.18
C VAL A 17 5.38 26.45 31.55
N ALA A 18 6.08 26.03 32.58
CA ALA A 18 6.06 26.69 33.89
C ALA A 18 6.74 28.07 33.78
N VAL A 19 5.93 29.11 33.77
CA VAL A 19 6.38 30.49 34.01
C VAL A 19 6.48 30.67 35.52
N VAL A 20 7.70 30.90 36.03
CA VAL A 20 7.97 31.30 37.38
C VAL A 20 7.72 32.81 37.47
N ALA A 21 6.73 33.25 38.27
CA ALA A 21 6.58 34.63 38.73
C ALA A 21 6.89 34.72 40.22
N PRO A 22 7.43 35.86 40.71
CA PRO A 22 8.02 35.95 42.03
C PRO A 22 7.00 36.17 43.16
N VAL A 23 7.43 35.74 44.32
CA VAL A 23 6.81 35.79 45.62
C VAL A 23 6.48 37.21 46.10
N GLY A 24 5.29 37.42 46.63
CA GLY A 24 4.89 38.55 47.44
C GLY A 24 3.77 38.17 48.41
N ALA A 25 3.96 38.49 49.64
CA ALA A 25 3.47 37.99 50.91
C ALA A 25 2.01 38.27 51.32
N GLU A 26 1.58 37.47 52.34
CA GLU A 26 0.65 37.74 53.49
C GLU A 26 -0.86 37.67 53.27
N ALA A 27 -1.48 36.77 53.91
CA ALA A 27 -2.01 36.54 55.20
C ALA A 27 -3.55 36.50 55.34
N ALA A 28 -3.99 35.58 56.16
CA ALA A 28 -5.21 35.54 56.99
C ALA A 28 -6.45 34.74 56.53
N SER A 29 -6.51 33.56 57.11
CA SER A 29 -7.58 32.95 57.94
C SER A 29 -9.06 33.26 57.65
N THR A 30 -9.86 32.26 57.48
CA THR A 30 -10.82 31.77 58.50
C THR A 30 -11.58 30.53 58.02
N SER A 31 -11.74 29.63 58.98
CA SER A 31 -12.55 28.45 59.10
C SER A 31 -14.05 28.66 58.89
N VAL A 32 -14.80 27.64 58.49
CA VAL A 32 -15.95 27.05 59.20
C VAL A 32 -16.47 25.79 58.41
N GLN A 33 -16.46 24.73 59.09
CA GLN A 33 -17.15 23.50 59.32
C GLN A 33 -18.57 23.28 58.78
N SER A 34 -18.76 22.01 58.45
CA SER A 34 -19.85 21.06 58.78
C SER A 34 -21.14 21.18 57.96
N THR A 35 -21.87 20.16 57.65
CA THR A 35 -22.22 18.87 58.29
C THR A 35 -23.07 18.05 57.30
N ASP A 36 -22.96 16.73 57.42
CA ASP A 36 -24.00 15.68 57.45
C ASP A 36 -25.18 15.76 56.48
N SER A 37 -25.72 14.73 55.95
CA SER A 37 -25.90 13.31 56.31
C SER A 37 -26.86 12.62 55.34
N VAL A 38 -26.66 11.35 55.12
CA VAL A 38 -27.57 10.20 55.35
C VAL A 38 -28.65 9.85 54.30
N SER A 39 -28.51 8.63 53.83
CA SER A 39 -29.41 7.47 53.71
C SER A 39 -30.36 7.46 52.51
N ALA A 40 -30.38 6.38 51.84
CA ALA A 40 -30.76 4.99 52.02
C ALA A 40 -32.04 4.59 51.27
N GLN A 41 -31.96 3.41 50.76
CA GLN A 41 -33.00 2.38 50.59
C GLN A 41 -33.83 2.37 49.30
N GLN A 42 -33.64 1.28 48.59
CA GLN A 42 -34.38 0.00 48.52
C GLN A 42 -35.77 0.15 47.89
N THR A 43 -36.19 -0.66 47.01
CA THR A 43 -36.59 -2.08 46.91
C THR A 43 -37.42 -2.20 45.67
N THR A 44 -37.56 -3.19 44.94
CA THR A 44 -37.91 -4.59 44.96
C THR A 44 -38.64 -4.96 43.67
N ASN A 45 -38.30 -6.13 43.14
CA ASN A 45 -39.15 -7.24 42.73
C ASN A 45 -40.28 -6.99 41.69
N VAL A 46 -40.70 -7.90 40.85
CA VAL A 46 -40.80 -9.37 40.86
C VAL A 46 -41.37 -9.81 39.50
N ALA A 47 -40.92 -10.93 39.01
CA ALA A 47 -41.60 -12.09 38.42
C ALA A 47 -42.38 -11.92 37.10
N ASP A 48 -42.61 -12.87 36.33
CA ASP A 48 -42.50 -14.33 36.29
C ASP A 48 -43.26 -14.82 35.03
N SER A 49 -43.07 -16.02 34.68
CA SER A 49 -43.82 -16.99 33.87
C SER A 49 -43.29 -17.13 32.44
N GLY A 50 -42.86 -18.25 32.01
CA GLY A 50 -43.13 -19.64 32.39
C GLY A 50 -43.79 -20.38 31.23
N VAL A 51 -43.37 -21.60 31.00
CA VAL A 51 -43.98 -22.76 30.31
C VAL A 51 -43.21 -23.18 29.05
N GLN A 52 -42.33 -24.18 29.09
CA GLN A 52 -42.47 -25.67 29.12
C GLN A 52 -43.33 -26.26 28.01
N ASN A 53 -42.76 -27.12 27.21
CA ASN A 53 -42.91 -28.59 27.11
C ASN A 53 -42.31 -29.05 25.75
N SER A 54 -41.43 -29.96 25.63
CA SER A 54 -41.16 -31.33 26.05
C SER A 54 -41.52 -32.37 24.96
N ILE A 55 -40.57 -33.36 24.86
CA ILE A 55 -40.73 -34.79 24.49
C ILE A 55 -40.70 -35.11 22.99
N GLY A 56 -39.88 -36.00 22.49
CA GLY A 56 -39.40 -37.31 22.85
C GLY A 56 -38.56 -37.88 21.71
N ASP A 57 -37.55 -38.59 22.03
CA ASP A 57 -37.23 -40.00 21.93
C ASP A 57 -37.61 -40.69 20.58
N GLN A 58 -36.79 -41.49 19.94
CA GLN A 58 -36.00 -42.65 20.29
C GLN A 58 -35.17 -43.17 19.13
N ASN A 59 -33.98 -43.68 19.44
CA ASN A 59 -33.34 -44.96 19.16
C ASN A 59 -33.20 -45.53 17.72
N GLY A 60 -32.00 -46.05 17.48
CA GLY A 60 -31.74 -47.21 16.66
C GLY A 60 -30.35 -47.36 16.06
N THR A 61 -29.40 -47.73 16.86
CA THR A 61 -28.31 -48.75 16.70
C THR A 61 -28.10 -49.36 15.30
N SER A 62 -26.87 -49.41 14.79
CA SER A 62 -25.98 -50.60 14.76
C SER A 62 -24.78 -50.42 13.80
N THR A 63 -23.59 -50.60 14.33
CA THR A 63 -22.34 -51.01 13.68
C THR A 63 -22.44 -52.53 13.27
N PRO A 64 -21.57 -53.07 12.39
CA PRO A 64 -20.16 -53.23 12.68
C PRO A 64 -19.15 -53.23 11.49
N ALA A 65 -17.92 -53.00 11.88
CA ALA A 65 -16.61 -53.32 11.38
C ALA A 65 -16.42 -54.37 10.26
N ASN A 66 -15.41 -54.12 9.40
CA ASN A 66 -14.27 -55.04 9.30
C ASN A 66 -13.06 -54.43 8.56
N THR A 67 -11.98 -54.46 9.25
CA THR A 67 -10.56 -54.50 8.94
C THR A 67 -10.18 -55.26 7.67
N VAL A 68 -9.12 -54.81 6.98
CA VAL A 68 -7.88 -55.53 6.71
C VAL A 68 -6.85 -54.61 6.03
N THR A 69 -5.72 -54.38 6.67
CA THR A 69 -4.37 -54.14 6.11
C THR A 69 -3.73 -55.52 5.85
N PRO A 70 -2.62 -55.71 5.12
CA PRO A 70 -1.34 -55.06 5.34
C PRO A 70 -0.41 -54.86 4.11
N ASP A 71 0.61 -54.03 4.34
CA ASP A 71 2.06 -54.26 4.17
C ASP A 71 2.67 -54.26 2.76
N ASN A 72 3.68 -53.59 2.45
CA ASN A 72 5.02 -53.29 2.98
C ASN A 72 6.01 -53.03 1.83
N THR A 73 7.01 -52.21 2.10
CA THR A 73 8.33 -52.12 1.50
C THR A 73 8.46 -51.46 0.11
N GLY A 74 9.32 -50.52 -0.17
CA GLY A 74 10.51 -50.06 0.52
C GLY A 74 11.43 -49.37 -0.47
N VAL A 75 12.10 -48.33 -0.01
CA VAL A 75 13.48 -47.90 -0.33
C VAL A 75 13.78 -47.22 -1.68
N SER A 76 14.04 -45.93 -1.64
CA SER A 76 15.33 -45.25 -1.74
C SER A 76 15.86 -44.80 -3.11
N ASN A 77 16.27 -43.54 -3.09
CA ASN A 77 17.40 -42.87 -3.75
C ASN A 77 17.18 -42.02 -5.00
N ASP A 78 17.32 -40.75 -4.76
CA ASP A 78 17.93 -39.71 -5.58
C ASP A 78 19.36 -40.08 -6.02
N PRO A 79 20.07 -39.45 -6.98
CA PRO A 79 19.90 -38.13 -7.57
C PRO A 79 20.36 -37.95 -9.05
N LEU A 80 20.17 -36.71 -9.55
CA LEU A 80 21.09 -35.94 -10.42
C LEU A 80 20.98 -36.00 -11.95
N THR A 81 20.78 -34.78 -12.48
CA THR A 81 21.41 -34.13 -13.65
C THR A 81 21.02 -34.52 -15.06
N GLY A 82 20.79 -33.48 -15.86
CA GLY A 82 21.21 -33.43 -17.24
C GLY A 82 20.13 -33.07 -18.27
N LEU A 83 20.05 -31.79 -18.66
CA LEU A 83 19.73 -31.41 -20.05
C LEU A 83 20.87 -31.91 -20.98
N PRO A 84 20.63 -32.26 -22.26
CA PRO A 84 20.44 -31.24 -23.27
C PRO A 84 19.57 -31.61 -24.52
N THR A 85 19.09 -30.55 -25.15
CA THR A 85 18.94 -30.26 -26.60
C THR A 85 18.67 -31.35 -27.65
N ASP A 86 17.67 -31.05 -28.43
CA ASP A 86 17.65 -30.88 -29.90
C ASP A 86 17.20 -32.05 -30.80
N THR A 87 16.38 -31.60 -31.76
CA THR A 87 16.18 -32.01 -33.16
C THR A 87 15.28 -33.22 -33.53
N THR A 88 14.31 -32.78 -34.33
CA THR A 88 13.85 -33.31 -35.62
C THR A 88 13.00 -34.58 -35.72
N ASN A 89 11.92 -34.33 -36.48
CA ASN A 89 11.35 -35.10 -37.56
C ASN A 89 10.59 -36.42 -37.28
N GLY A 90 9.40 -36.41 -37.86
CA GLY A 90 9.04 -37.51 -38.77
C GLY A 90 7.77 -38.26 -38.47
N SER A 91 6.76 -37.88 -39.17
CA SER A 91 5.95 -38.76 -40.03
C SER A 91 5.08 -39.91 -39.47
N ASN A 92 3.86 -39.82 -39.91
CA ASN A 92 3.03 -40.90 -40.52
C ASN A 92 2.16 -41.79 -39.64
N VAL A 93 0.90 -41.70 -39.96
CA VAL A 93 0.02 -42.59 -40.77
C VAL A 93 -0.68 -43.69 -39.91
N THR A 94 -1.95 -43.80 -39.97
CA THR A 94 -2.84 -44.57 -40.88
C THR A 94 -4.29 -44.47 -40.39
N ASN A 95 -5.21 -44.11 -41.28
CA ASN A 95 -6.16 -44.94 -42.07
C ASN A 95 -7.15 -45.81 -41.28
N ASP A 96 -8.45 -45.61 -41.61
CA ASP A 96 -9.27 -46.47 -42.49
C ASP A 96 -10.67 -45.88 -42.63
N VAL A 97 -11.14 -45.59 -43.78
CA VAL A 97 -11.74 -46.27 -44.94
C VAL A 97 -13.19 -46.73 -44.73
N TYR A 98 -14.05 -46.21 -45.63
CA TYR A 98 -15.12 -46.80 -46.47
C TYR A 98 -15.95 -45.70 -47.08
N GLY A 99 -16.22 -45.50 -48.35
CA GLY A 99 -16.15 -46.33 -49.55
C GLY A 99 -17.24 -45.86 -50.49
N GLY A 100 -16.94 -45.74 -51.79
CA GLY A 100 -17.97 -45.75 -52.83
C GLY A 100 -17.87 -44.66 -53.93
N ASP A 101 -17.08 -44.89 -54.87
CA ASP A 101 -17.15 -44.99 -56.34
C ASP A 101 -17.87 -43.89 -57.16
N GLY A 102 -17.17 -43.41 -58.19
CA GLY A 102 -17.70 -42.55 -59.24
C GLY A 102 -16.65 -41.71 -59.99
N THR A 103 -15.80 -42.37 -60.79
CA THR A 103 -14.86 -41.76 -61.71
C THR A 103 -15.51 -40.87 -62.76
N ILE A 104 -14.99 -39.67 -63.01
CA ILE A 104 -14.82 -39.07 -64.35
C ILE A 104 -13.54 -38.19 -64.35
N THR A 105 -12.77 -38.37 -65.43
CA THR A 105 -11.43 -37.91 -65.75
C THR A 105 -11.27 -36.40 -65.99
N ASN A 106 -10.10 -35.90 -65.62
CA ASN A 106 -9.40 -34.65 -65.86
C ASN A 106 -9.28 -34.20 -67.34
N PRO A 107 -8.98 -32.94 -67.70
CA PRO A 107 -7.72 -32.32 -67.28
C PRO A 107 -7.73 -30.79 -67.06
N GLY A 108 -6.80 -30.29 -66.26
CA GLY A 108 -6.19 -28.97 -66.42
C GLY A 108 -6.44 -27.90 -65.36
N GLY A 109 -5.44 -27.60 -64.55
CA GLY A 109 -5.30 -26.33 -63.86
C GLY A 109 -5.91 -26.28 -62.48
N ALA A 110 -5.10 -26.42 -61.43
CA ALA A 110 -5.47 -26.16 -60.07
C ALA A 110 -6.06 -24.75 -59.87
N PRO A 111 -7.29 -24.57 -59.39
CA PRO A 111 -7.75 -23.27 -58.92
C PRO A 111 -7.15 -23.05 -57.54
N THR A 112 -6.33 -22.01 -57.39
CA THR A 112 -6.07 -21.38 -56.10
C THR A 112 -7.41 -21.25 -55.36
N SER A 113 -7.52 -21.78 -54.16
CA SER A 113 -8.71 -21.65 -53.35
C SER A 113 -9.06 -20.17 -53.20
N MET A 114 -10.10 -19.71 -53.86
CA MET A 114 -10.63 -18.37 -53.67
C MET A 114 -11.17 -18.31 -52.23
N ASN A 115 -10.58 -17.49 -51.40
CA ASN A 115 -11.14 -17.18 -50.07
C ASN A 115 -12.56 -16.67 -50.29
N ALA A 116 -13.53 -17.34 -49.66
CA ALA A 116 -14.92 -16.90 -49.72
C ALA A 116 -15.03 -15.43 -49.28
N ASN A 117 -15.79 -14.62 -50.08
CA ASN A 117 -16.08 -13.22 -49.81
C ASN A 117 -14.96 -12.19 -50.14
N GLN A 118 -14.20 -12.44 -51.20
CA GLN A 118 -13.32 -11.43 -51.81
C GLN A 118 -14.02 -10.74 -52.99
N LEU A 119 -13.83 -9.39 -53.10
CA LEU A 119 -14.21 -8.62 -54.27
C LEU A 119 -12.95 -8.24 -55.04
N ILE A 120 -12.87 -8.71 -56.30
CA ILE A 120 -11.77 -8.45 -57.20
C ILE A 120 -12.21 -7.38 -58.22
N LEU A 121 -11.50 -6.26 -58.28
CA LEU A 121 -11.68 -5.21 -59.26
C LEU A 121 -10.51 -5.28 -60.26
N TYR A 122 -10.80 -5.08 -61.56
CA TYR A 122 -9.80 -5.11 -62.60
C TYR A 122 -9.46 -3.70 -63.08
N LEU A 123 -8.18 -3.31 -63.04
CA LEU A 123 -7.69 -2.01 -63.48
C LEU A 123 -7.98 -1.79 -64.97
N ASN A 124 -8.48 -0.60 -65.30
CA ASN A 124 -8.89 -0.20 -66.65
C ASN A 124 -9.98 -1.09 -67.26
N SER A 125 -10.78 -1.73 -66.40
CA SER A 125 -11.87 -2.61 -66.82
C SER A 125 -13.10 -2.34 -65.98
N ALA A 126 -14.28 -2.59 -66.59
CA ALA A 126 -15.55 -2.59 -65.87
C ALA A 126 -15.83 -3.95 -65.19
N LYS A 127 -14.97 -4.97 -65.38
CA LYS A 127 -15.12 -6.28 -64.74
C LYS A 127 -14.90 -6.18 -63.27
N MET A 128 -15.80 -6.75 -62.49
CA MET A 128 -15.67 -7.08 -61.07
C MET A 128 -15.96 -8.56 -60.88
N GLU A 129 -15.36 -9.18 -59.91
CA GLU A 129 -15.60 -10.58 -59.59
C GLU A 129 -15.76 -10.75 -58.08
N GLN A 130 -16.77 -11.49 -57.67
CA GLN A 130 -17.04 -11.76 -56.25
C GLN A 130 -17.56 -13.19 -56.12
N ASN A 131 -16.93 -14.01 -55.29
CA ASN A 131 -17.29 -15.41 -55.07
C ASN A 131 -17.42 -16.22 -56.37
N GLY A 132 -16.53 -16.01 -57.35
CA GLY A 132 -16.54 -16.66 -58.61
C GLY A 132 -17.57 -16.12 -59.62
N GLN A 133 -18.43 -15.20 -59.25
CA GLN A 133 -19.41 -14.55 -60.12
C GLN A 133 -18.83 -13.24 -60.70
N VAL A 134 -19.05 -13.05 -62.04
CA VAL A 134 -18.60 -11.85 -62.75
C VAL A 134 -19.70 -10.80 -62.81
N TYR A 135 -19.36 -9.57 -62.48
CA TYR A 135 -20.24 -8.41 -62.53
C TYR A 135 -19.61 -7.31 -63.38
N THR A 136 -20.46 -6.44 -63.96
CA THR A 136 -19.99 -5.31 -64.77
C THR A 136 -20.32 -4.01 -64.08
N ALA A 137 -19.30 -3.22 -63.80
CA ALA A 137 -19.47 -1.88 -63.24
C ALA A 137 -19.99 -0.90 -64.33
N THR A 138 -20.68 0.14 -63.90
CA THR A 138 -21.24 1.18 -64.82
C THR A 138 -20.17 2.01 -65.52
N GLN A 139 -18.96 2.05 -64.98
CA GLN A 139 -17.74 2.62 -65.57
C GLN A 139 -16.53 1.78 -65.20
N PRO A 140 -15.50 1.65 -66.08
CA PRO A 140 -14.26 1.01 -65.75
C PRO A 140 -13.58 1.64 -64.54
N MET A 141 -12.93 0.81 -63.71
CA MET A 141 -11.97 1.29 -62.73
C MET A 141 -10.82 1.96 -63.49
N THR A 142 -10.51 3.21 -63.19
CA THR A 142 -9.51 4.01 -63.88
C THR A 142 -8.44 4.53 -62.93
N VAL A 143 -7.24 4.73 -63.46
CA VAL A 143 -6.15 5.41 -62.74
C VAL A 143 -5.95 6.80 -63.34
N LYS A 144 -6.08 7.85 -62.53
CA LYS A 144 -5.85 9.24 -62.93
C LYS A 144 -4.91 9.88 -61.91
N ASP A 145 -3.82 10.46 -62.37
CA ASP A 145 -2.80 11.12 -61.53
C ASP A 145 -2.31 10.22 -60.36
N GLY A 146 -2.11 8.90 -60.63
CA GLY A 146 -1.66 7.92 -59.66
C GLY A 146 -2.73 7.48 -58.66
N VAL A 147 -3.96 7.94 -58.78
CA VAL A 147 -5.09 7.58 -57.91
C VAL A 147 -6.04 6.64 -58.64
N SER A 148 -6.38 5.52 -58.01
CA SER A 148 -7.35 4.57 -58.54
C SER A 148 -8.78 5.01 -58.18
N TYR A 149 -9.63 5.14 -59.21
CA TYR A 149 -11.04 5.54 -59.05
C TYR A 149 -11.97 4.42 -59.45
N VAL A 150 -13.06 4.32 -58.70
CA VAL A 150 -14.14 3.32 -58.90
C VAL A 150 -15.48 3.98 -59.07
N ALA A 151 -16.35 3.36 -59.86
CA ALA A 151 -17.75 3.71 -59.94
C ALA A 151 -18.44 3.39 -58.61
N ILE A 152 -18.69 4.41 -57.79
CA ILE A 152 -19.08 4.23 -56.41
C ILE A 152 -20.35 3.35 -56.23
N ARG A 153 -21.35 3.58 -57.08
CA ARG A 153 -22.63 2.82 -57.01
C ARG A 153 -22.43 1.35 -57.30
N SER A 154 -21.56 1.00 -58.22
CA SER A 154 -21.27 -0.40 -58.55
C SER A 154 -20.49 -1.11 -57.46
N LEU A 155 -19.53 -0.40 -56.83
CA LEU A 155 -18.78 -0.91 -55.69
C LEU A 155 -19.69 -1.13 -54.46
N VAL A 156 -20.48 -0.13 -54.12
CA VAL A 156 -21.37 -0.12 -52.93
C VAL A 156 -22.33 -1.28 -52.94
N SER A 157 -22.90 -1.63 -54.11
CA SER A 157 -23.81 -2.77 -54.25
C SER A 157 -23.13 -4.12 -54.03
N ARG A 158 -21.79 -4.21 -54.13
CA ARG A 158 -21.02 -5.47 -53.94
C ARG A 158 -20.54 -5.63 -52.49
N VAL A 159 -20.35 -4.54 -51.76
CA VAL A 159 -19.90 -4.56 -50.38
C VAL A 159 -21.03 -4.43 -49.35
N GLY A 160 -22.29 -4.59 -49.80
CA GLY A 160 -23.46 -4.63 -48.89
C GLY A 160 -23.86 -3.28 -48.29
N LEU A 161 -23.50 -2.17 -48.99
CA LEU A 161 -23.83 -0.82 -48.50
C LEU A 161 -25.05 -0.25 -49.22
N GLN A 162 -25.69 0.73 -48.58
CA GLN A 162 -26.80 1.48 -49.14
C GLN A 162 -26.29 2.78 -49.79
N PHE A 163 -26.89 3.14 -50.88
CA PHE A 163 -26.54 4.33 -51.69
C PHE A 163 -27.79 5.25 -51.80
N SER A 164 -27.56 6.53 -51.54
CA SER A 164 -28.57 7.57 -51.78
C SER A 164 -27.89 8.85 -52.28
N TYR A 165 -28.69 9.80 -52.82
CA TYR A 165 -28.24 11.12 -53.20
C TYR A 165 -29.06 12.17 -52.46
N ASP A 166 -28.38 13.03 -51.72
CA ASP A 166 -28.97 14.15 -51.01
C ASP A 166 -29.02 15.36 -51.95
N THR A 167 -30.23 15.69 -52.39
CA THR A 167 -30.46 16.79 -53.34
C THR A 167 -30.23 18.17 -52.73
N ALA A 168 -30.40 18.32 -51.44
CA ALA A 168 -30.23 19.58 -50.71
C ALA A 168 -28.74 19.94 -50.59
N THR A 169 -27.89 18.98 -50.24
CA THR A 169 -26.45 19.19 -50.06
C THR A 169 -25.64 18.87 -51.35
N LYS A 170 -26.30 18.28 -52.38
CA LYS A 170 -25.69 17.77 -53.65
C LYS A 170 -24.58 16.74 -53.34
N GLU A 171 -24.80 15.87 -52.39
CA GLU A 171 -23.85 14.86 -51.96
C GLU A 171 -24.36 13.45 -52.25
N THR A 172 -23.44 12.58 -52.58
CA THR A 172 -23.64 11.14 -52.56
C THR A 172 -23.45 10.63 -51.15
N VAL A 173 -24.46 9.94 -50.62
CA VAL A 173 -24.47 9.40 -49.27
C VAL A 173 -24.41 7.88 -49.32
N ILE A 174 -23.47 7.30 -48.59
CA ILE A 174 -23.33 5.86 -48.38
C ILE A 174 -23.54 5.55 -46.92
N THR A 175 -24.35 4.55 -46.62
CA THR A 175 -24.61 4.13 -45.23
C THR A 175 -24.26 2.66 -45.05
N GLN A 176 -23.70 2.37 -43.87
CA GLN A 176 -23.42 1.04 -43.36
C GLN A 176 -23.70 1.02 -41.84
N GLY A 177 -24.82 0.44 -41.44
CA GLY A 177 -25.25 0.52 -40.05
C GLY A 177 -25.35 1.98 -39.57
N THR A 178 -24.54 2.36 -38.58
CA THR A 178 -24.48 3.76 -38.06
C THR A 178 -23.49 4.63 -38.81
N ASN A 179 -22.67 4.08 -39.71
CA ASN A 179 -21.68 4.85 -40.44
C ASN A 179 -22.31 5.55 -41.67
N VAL A 180 -22.08 6.85 -41.78
CA VAL A 180 -22.57 7.68 -42.89
C VAL A 180 -21.38 8.35 -43.57
N LEU A 181 -21.14 8.04 -44.85
CA LEU A 181 -20.13 8.66 -45.66
C LEU A 181 -20.84 9.62 -46.64
N ARG A 182 -20.27 10.83 -46.81
CA ARG A 182 -20.78 11.82 -47.76
C ARG A 182 -19.69 12.30 -48.68
N PHE A 183 -19.98 12.26 -49.98
CA PHE A 183 -19.05 12.64 -51.06
C PHE A 183 -19.66 13.70 -51.96
N LYS A 184 -18.88 14.70 -52.36
CA LYS A 184 -19.27 15.78 -53.26
C LYS A 184 -18.43 15.76 -54.50
N THR A 185 -19.04 16.05 -55.69
CA THR A 185 -18.34 16.18 -56.94
C THR A 185 -17.32 17.31 -56.88
N ASP A 186 -16.18 17.13 -57.51
CA ASP A 186 -15.04 18.06 -57.61
C ASP A 186 -14.43 18.45 -56.24
N SER A 187 -14.73 17.69 -55.23
CA SER A 187 -14.15 17.85 -53.89
C SER A 187 -13.08 16.80 -53.57
N LYS A 188 -12.01 17.21 -52.91
CA LYS A 188 -11.03 16.31 -52.28
C LYS A 188 -11.40 15.98 -50.83
N VAL A 189 -12.46 16.57 -50.30
CA VAL A 189 -12.92 16.33 -48.91
C VAL A 189 -14.21 15.50 -48.98
N TYR A 190 -14.29 14.49 -48.11
CA TYR A 190 -15.48 13.74 -47.82
C TYR A 190 -15.68 13.67 -46.30
N THR A 191 -16.84 13.32 -45.83
CA THR A 191 -17.08 13.16 -44.40
C THR A 191 -17.41 11.73 -44.05
N VAL A 192 -16.99 11.32 -42.85
CA VAL A 192 -17.36 10.06 -42.20
C VAL A 192 -18.01 10.42 -40.85
N ASN A 193 -19.28 10.14 -40.69
CA ASN A 193 -20.05 10.49 -39.51
C ASN A 193 -19.98 12.00 -39.15
N GLY A 194 -19.89 12.86 -40.17
CA GLY A 194 -19.73 14.30 -40.00
C GLY A 194 -18.30 14.81 -39.89
N GLU A 195 -17.33 13.94 -39.65
CA GLU A 195 -15.90 14.33 -39.64
C GLU A 195 -15.33 14.44 -41.02
N ALA A 196 -14.65 15.54 -41.33
CA ALA A 196 -14.02 15.79 -42.62
C ALA A 196 -12.71 14.97 -42.78
N ARG A 197 -12.56 14.31 -43.93
CA ARG A 197 -11.38 13.54 -44.31
C ARG A 197 -10.92 13.89 -45.73
N GLN A 198 -9.62 13.79 -45.97
CA GLN A 198 -9.02 14.09 -47.27
C GLN A 198 -8.95 12.84 -48.16
N MET A 199 -9.32 13.01 -49.46
CA MET A 199 -9.12 12.01 -50.49
C MET A 199 -7.80 12.23 -51.20
N LYS A 200 -7.21 11.18 -51.78
CA LYS A 200 -5.98 11.26 -52.56
C LYS A 200 -6.18 12.06 -53.88
N GLY A 201 -7.40 12.16 -54.38
CA GLY A 201 -7.78 12.96 -55.54
C GLY A 201 -9.24 13.38 -55.43
N PRO A 202 -9.74 14.39 -56.21
CA PRO A 202 -11.12 14.83 -56.14
C PRO A 202 -12.05 13.75 -56.72
N ALA A 203 -13.22 13.59 -56.12
CA ALA A 203 -14.31 12.82 -56.70
C ALA A 203 -14.82 13.56 -57.95
N PHE A 204 -15.18 12.87 -59.02
CA PHE A 204 -15.63 13.49 -60.28
C PHE A 204 -16.74 12.68 -60.94
N GLN A 205 -17.38 13.27 -61.94
CA GLN A 205 -18.35 12.60 -62.80
C GLN A 205 -17.75 12.20 -64.14
N GLN A 206 -17.97 10.96 -64.57
CA GLN A 206 -17.58 10.44 -65.87
C GLN A 206 -18.81 9.80 -66.52
N LYS A 207 -19.30 10.38 -67.64
CA LYS A 207 -20.49 9.89 -68.35
C LYS A 207 -21.69 9.67 -67.40
N ASN A 208 -21.98 10.63 -66.56
CA ASN A 208 -23.02 10.61 -65.51
C ASN A 208 -22.81 9.53 -64.43
N VAL A 209 -21.62 8.95 -64.33
CA VAL A 209 -21.28 8.03 -63.23
C VAL A 209 -20.33 8.70 -62.25
N PHE A 210 -20.66 8.67 -60.98
CA PHE A 210 -19.85 9.25 -59.91
C PHE A 210 -18.66 8.35 -59.55
N MET A 211 -17.46 8.90 -59.77
CA MET A 211 -16.18 8.23 -59.56
C MET A 211 -15.51 8.77 -58.31
N VAL A 212 -15.07 7.88 -57.41
CA VAL A 212 -14.38 8.25 -56.17
C VAL A 212 -13.06 7.48 -56.05
N PRO A 213 -12.07 8.05 -55.37
CA PRO A 213 -10.87 7.30 -55.03
C PRO A 213 -11.20 6.03 -54.24
N LEU A 214 -10.72 4.87 -54.68
CA LEU A 214 -10.93 3.60 -53.99
C LEU A 214 -10.50 3.67 -52.51
N THR A 215 -9.38 4.33 -52.25
CA THR A 215 -8.81 4.49 -50.93
C THR A 215 -9.75 5.21 -49.93
N SER A 216 -10.60 6.12 -50.43
CA SER A 216 -11.56 6.81 -49.55
C SER A 216 -12.63 5.87 -48.97
N ILE A 217 -13.06 4.87 -49.77
CA ILE A 217 -14.03 3.86 -49.35
C ILE A 217 -13.35 2.82 -48.47
N THR A 218 -12.21 2.28 -48.90
CA THR A 218 -11.51 1.24 -48.17
C THR A 218 -11.03 1.69 -46.80
N GLN A 219 -10.56 2.93 -46.66
CA GLN A 219 -10.17 3.52 -45.38
C GLN A 219 -11.34 3.86 -44.48
N ALA A 220 -12.43 4.42 -45.05
CA ALA A 220 -13.61 4.77 -44.29
C ALA A 220 -14.32 3.53 -43.68
N LEU A 221 -14.27 2.42 -44.39
CA LEU A 221 -14.93 1.16 -44.02
C LEU A 221 -13.95 0.12 -43.49
N ASN A 222 -12.68 0.51 -43.31
CA ASN A 222 -11.62 -0.38 -42.85
C ASN A 222 -11.54 -1.72 -43.63
N ILE A 223 -11.73 -1.65 -44.96
CA ILE A 223 -11.65 -2.82 -45.86
C ILE A 223 -10.21 -2.98 -46.35
N PRO A 224 -9.49 -4.03 -45.96
CA PRO A 224 -8.15 -4.32 -46.43
C PRO A 224 -8.20 -4.70 -47.92
N TYR A 225 -7.21 -4.27 -48.67
CA TYR A 225 -7.05 -4.64 -50.09
C TYR A 225 -5.57 -4.80 -50.47
N THR A 226 -5.34 -5.63 -51.44
CA THR A 226 -4.04 -5.81 -52.10
C THR A 226 -4.11 -5.47 -53.57
N VAL A 227 -3.01 -4.99 -54.12
CA VAL A 227 -2.91 -4.68 -55.55
C VAL A 227 -1.94 -5.66 -56.20
N ASN A 228 -2.44 -6.44 -57.15
CA ASN A 228 -1.60 -7.30 -57.99
C ASN A 228 -1.32 -6.58 -59.33
N ASN A 229 -0.13 -6.06 -59.48
CA ASN A 229 0.27 -5.31 -60.68
C ASN A 229 0.45 -6.20 -61.92
N THR A 230 0.73 -7.50 -61.74
CA THR A 230 0.91 -8.45 -62.82
C THR A 230 -0.44 -8.79 -63.47
N THR A 231 -1.44 -9.11 -62.66
CA THR A 231 -2.79 -9.48 -63.11
C THR A 231 -3.71 -8.26 -63.28
N LYS A 232 -3.20 -7.04 -62.94
CA LYS A 232 -3.98 -5.79 -62.97
C LYS A 232 -5.25 -5.85 -62.13
N GLN A 233 -5.14 -6.47 -60.95
CA GLN A 233 -6.25 -6.68 -60.04
C GLN A 233 -6.08 -5.91 -58.73
N VAL A 234 -7.19 -5.45 -58.15
CA VAL A 234 -7.31 -5.01 -56.78
C VAL A 234 -8.22 -6.00 -56.07
N ILE A 235 -7.69 -6.70 -55.07
CA ILE A 235 -8.40 -7.72 -54.32
C ILE A 235 -8.76 -7.12 -52.97
N MET A 236 -10.06 -6.97 -52.72
CA MET A 236 -10.62 -6.48 -51.44
C MET A 236 -11.08 -7.66 -50.59
N ASP A 237 -10.64 -7.73 -49.36
CA ASP A 237 -11.09 -8.74 -48.41
C ASP A 237 -12.31 -8.21 -47.63
N LEU A 238 -13.46 -8.81 -47.92
CA LEU A 238 -14.75 -8.47 -47.28
C LEU A 238 -15.07 -9.36 -46.10
N ASN A 239 -14.25 -10.37 -45.83
CA ASN A 239 -14.49 -11.35 -44.78
C ASN A 239 -13.89 -10.90 -43.47
N GLN A 240 -14.32 -9.76 -42.94
CA GLN A 240 -13.91 -9.28 -41.64
C GLN A 240 -14.85 -9.78 -40.55
N LYS A 241 -14.42 -10.85 -39.87
CA LYS A 241 -15.12 -11.39 -38.71
C LYS A 241 -15.12 -10.37 -37.57
N PRO A 242 -16.20 -10.29 -36.80
CA PRO A 242 -16.20 -9.55 -35.54
C PRO A 242 -15.18 -10.16 -34.57
N LYS A 243 -14.78 -9.39 -33.58
CA LYS A 243 -13.87 -9.82 -32.50
C LYS A 243 -14.61 -9.90 -31.20
N ALA A 244 -14.41 -10.99 -30.48
CA ALA A 244 -14.95 -11.20 -29.15
C ALA A 244 -13.81 -11.43 -28.17
N SER A 245 -13.94 -10.91 -26.96
CA SER A 245 -13.10 -11.24 -25.82
C SER A 245 -13.86 -11.04 -24.52
N PHE A 246 -13.41 -11.66 -23.45
CA PHE A 246 -13.93 -11.41 -22.11
C PHE A 246 -12.86 -11.59 -21.07
N THR A 247 -13.10 -11.07 -19.88
CA THR A 247 -12.30 -11.31 -18.67
C THR A 247 -13.22 -11.72 -17.54
N VAL A 248 -12.69 -12.40 -16.55
CA VAL A 248 -13.39 -12.72 -15.30
C VAL A 248 -13.00 -11.70 -14.26
N GLN A 249 -13.98 -11.15 -13.54
CA GLN A 249 -13.75 -10.10 -12.55
C GLN A 249 -13.10 -10.66 -11.28
N GLN A 250 -13.49 -11.86 -10.85
CA GLN A 250 -12.99 -12.50 -9.64
C GLN A 250 -11.58 -13.04 -9.87
N LYS A 251 -10.70 -12.77 -8.91
CA LYS A 251 -9.32 -13.27 -8.93
C LYS A 251 -9.23 -14.71 -8.44
N ASP A 252 -9.97 -15.01 -7.39
CA ASP A 252 -10.07 -16.35 -6.79
C ASP A 252 -11.51 -16.83 -6.91
N ILE A 253 -11.69 -18.07 -7.35
CA ILE A 253 -13.00 -18.69 -7.60
C ILE A 253 -13.04 -20.01 -6.83
N TYR A 254 -14.02 -20.15 -5.93
CA TYR A 254 -14.23 -21.33 -5.09
C TYR A 254 -15.48 -22.08 -5.52
N ALA A 255 -15.39 -23.40 -5.53
CA ALA A 255 -16.48 -24.30 -5.93
C ALA A 255 -17.70 -24.11 -5.01
N GLY A 256 -18.87 -23.96 -5.62
CA GLY A 256 -20.15 -23.78 -4.94
C GLY A 256 -20.36 -22.41 -4.28
N GLU A 257 -19.35 -21.55 -4.20
CA GLU A 257 -19.39 -20.30 -3.42
C GLU A 257 -19.30 -19.04 -4.30
N THR A 258 -18.42 -19.04 -5.29
CA THR A 258 -18.10 -17.80 -6.02
C THR A 258 -19.03 -17.57 -7.19
N GLN A 259 -19.79 -16.47 -7.16
CA GLN A 259 -20.53 -15.96 -8.32
C GLN A 259 -19.56 -15.35 -9.32
N VAL A 260 -19.43 -15.94 -10.51
CA VAL A 260 -18.50 -15.51 -11.55
C VAL A 260 -19.11 -14.42 -12.42
N THR A 261 -18.43 -13.31 -12.54
CA THR A 261 -18.84 -12.17 -13.39
C THR A 261 -17.96 -12.09 -14.62
N TYR A 262 -18.58 -12.18 -15.79
CA TYR A 262 -17.93 -12.12 -17.09
C TYR A 262 -18.03 -10.72 -17.68
N LEU A 263 -16.89 -10.08 -17.93
CA LEU A 263 -16.81 -8.74 -18.54
C LEU A 263 -16.45 -8.89 -20.02
N THR A 264 -17.44 -8.72 -20.91
CA THR A 264 -17.27 -8.88 -22.37
C THR A 264 -16.75 -7.61 -23.03
N LYS A 265 -15.99 -7.81 -24.11
CA LYS A 265 -15.58 -6.76 -25.02
C LYS A 265 -15.72 -7.26 -26.46
N GLU A 266 -16.53 -6.58 -27.23
CA GLU A 266 -16.91 -6.94 -28.59
C GLU A 266 -16.60 -5.80 -29.55
N SER A 267 -16.23 -6.11 -30.78
CA SER A 267 -16.08 -5.13 -31.83
C SER A 267 -16.28 -5.75 -33.21
N SER A 268 -16.94 -5.02 -34.09
CA SER A 268 -16.98 -5.33 -35.51
C SER A 268 -16.03 -4.41 -36.25
N PRO A 269 -15.03 -4.91 -36.96
CA PRO A 269 -14.13 -4.10 -37.79
C PRO A 269 -14.85 -3.31 -38.88
N THR A 270 -16.00 -3.83 -39.33
CA THR A 270 -16.84 -3.22 -40.37
C THR A 270 -17.91 -2.29 -39.82
N GLY A 271 -17.99 -2.13 -38.48
CA GLY A 271 -19.02 -1.29 -37.84
C GLY A 271 -20.43 -1.90 -37.85
N LEU A 272 -20.58 -3.18 -38.23
CA LEU A 272 -21.84 -3.87 -38.20
C LEU A 272 -22.23 -4.18 -36.75
N PRO A 273 -23.52 -4.10 -36.39
CA PRO A 273 -23.99 -4.45 -35.05
C PRO A 273 -23.78 -5.93 -34.77
N ILE A 274 -23.42 -6.25 -33.52
CA ILE A 274 -23.41 -7.62 -33.00
C ILE A 274 -24.88 -7.97 -32.68
N VAL A 275 -25.36 -9.07 -33.27
CA VAL A 275 -26.76 -9.51 -33.19
C VAL A 275 -26.99 -10.78 -32.38
N ASN A 276 -25.92 -11.54 -32.11
CA ASN A 276 -25.98 -12.74 -31.30
C ASN A 276 -24.66 -13.03 -30.58
N GLN A 277 -24.74 -13.84 -29.53
CA GLN A 277 -23.63 -14.27 -28.70
C GLN A 277 -23.75 -15.78 -28.42
N ARG A 278 -22.61 -16.45 -28.37
CA ARG A 278 -22.55 -17.86 -28.02
C ARG A 278 -21.48 -18.07 -26.95
N TRP A 279 -21.88 -18.77 -25.90
CA TRP A 279 -21.00 -19.18 -24.82
C TRP A 279 -20.93 -20.71 -24.75
N GLU A 280 -19.76 -21.27 -24.50
CA GLU A 280 -19.53 -22.67 -24.21
C GLU A 280 -18.78 -22.78 -22.88
N GLY A 281 -19.21 -23.68 -21.99
CA GLY A 281 -18.61 -23.89 -20.68
C GLY A 281 -18.86 -22.78 -19.65
N LYS A 282 -19.67 -21.75 -19.98
CA LYS A 282 -20.02 -20.66 -19.05
C LYS A 282 -20.89 -21.19 -17.92
N GLN A 283 -20.50 -20.91 -16.69
CA GLN A 283 -21.29 -21.15 -15.48
C GLN A 283 -21.22 -19.90 -14.60
N ASP A 284 -22.34 -19.59 -13.94
CA ASP A 284 -22.38 -18.48 -12.99
C ASP A 284 -21.74 -18.87 -11.65
N VAL A 285 -21.86 -20.14 -11.28
CA VAL A 285 -21.16 -20.78 -10.14
C VAL A 285 -20.69 -22.14 -10.58
N PHE A 286 -19.39 -22.42 -10.47
CA PHE A 286 -18.82 -23.73 -10.70
C PHE A 286 -18.99 -24.59 -9.44
N GLN A 287 -19.64 -25.76 -9.56
CA GLN A 287 -19.97 -26.60 -8.40
C GLN A 287 -18.78 -27.44 -7.91
N GLU A 288 -17.86 -27.81 -8.79
CA GLU A 288 -16.72 -28.67 -8.49
C GLU A 288 -15.40 -27.94 -8.69
N PRO A 289 -14.36 -28.22 -7.88
CA PRO A 289 -13.04 -27.69 -8.10
C PRO A 289 -12.41 -28.28 -9.37
N GLY A 290 -11.61 -27.50 -10.07
CA GLY A 290 -10.97 -27.96 -11.30
C GLY A 290 -10.60 -26.83 -12.24
N THR A 291 -10.23 -27.20 -13.46
CA THR A 291 -9.87 -26.26 -14.51
C THR A 291 -10.93 -26.31 -15.61
N TYR A 292 -11.55 -25.18 -15.90
CA TYR A 292 -12.62 -25.04 -16.87
C TYR A 292 -12.20 -24.12 -18.00
N VAL A 293 -12.56 -24.47 -19.22
CA VAL A 293 -12.38 -23.61 -20.38
C VAL A 293 -13.73 -22.99 -20.75
N VAL A 294 -13.81 -21.69 -20.71
CA VAL A 294 -14.98 -20.93 -21.13
C VAL A 294 -14.68 -20.26 -22.44
N THR A 295 -15.55 -20.45 -23.43
CA THR A 295 -15.38 -19.92 -24.78
C THR A 295 -16.52 -18.97 -25.13
N TYR A 296 -16.16 -17.86 -25.81
CA TYR A 296 -17.08 -16.81 -26.19
C TYR A 296 -16.93 -16.46 -27.68
N SER A 297 -18.04 -16.38 -28.40
CA SER A 297 -18.10 -15.94 -29.79
C SER A 297 -19.28 -15.00 -30.02
N VAL A 298 -19.16 -14.11 -30.98
CA VAL A 298 -20.22 -13.16 -31.35
C VAL A 298 -20.52 -13.21 -32.83
N LEU A 299 -21.78 -12.95 -33.20
CA LEU A 299 -22.29 -12.93 -34.59
C LEU A 299 -22.61 -11.50 -34.97
N ASP A 300 -22.10 -11.02 -36.10
CA ASP A 300 -22.49 -9.76 -36.66
C ASP A 300 -23.77 -9.85 -37.52
N SER A 301 -24.35 -8.71 -37.87
CA SER A 301 -25.59 -8.64 -38.68
C SER A 301 -25.42 -9.12 -40.13
N ALA A 302 -24.19 -9.35 -40.59
CA ALA A 302 -23.88 -9.95 -41.87
C ALA A 302 -23.79 -11.49 -41.82
N GLY A 303 -23.96 -12.10 -40.63
CA GLY A 303 -23.93 -13.55 -40.45
C GLY A 303 -22.55 -14.13 -40.21
N ASN A 304 -21.53 -13.26 -39.89
CA ASN A 304 -20.20 -13.75 -39.60
C ASN A 304 -20.01 -13.96 -38.11
N TRP A 305 -19.57 -15.15 -37.70
CA TRP A 305 -19.13 -15.47 -36.37
C TRP A 305 -17.67 -15.03 -36.16
N SER A 306 -17.38 -14.48 -35.00
CA SER A 306 -16.00 -14.28 -34.55
C SER A 306 -15.27 -15.60 -34.42
N ASP A 307 -13.95 -15.54 -34.43
CA ASP A 307 -13.17 -16.67 -33.92
C ASP A 307 -13.48 -16.88 -32.43
N PRO A 308 -13.51 -18.13 -31.94
CA PRO A 308 -13.76 -18.40 -30.52
C PRO A 308 -12.64 -17.80 -29.65
N TYR A 309 -13.03 -17.08 -28.60
CA TYR A 309 -12.10 -16.57 -27.59
C TYR A 309 -12.28 -17.38 -26.31
N SER A 310 -11.20 -18.01 -25.85
CA SER A 310 -11.26 -18.92 -24.68
C SER A 310 -10.43 -18.39 -23.52
N VAL A 311 -10.97 -18.52 -22.30
CA VAL A 311 -10.30 -18.24 -21.04
C VAL A 311 -10.36 -19.51 -20.18
N THR A 312 -9.22 -19.85 -19.59
CA THR A 312 -9.13 -20.94 -18.62
C THR A 312 -9.40 -20.40 -17.23
N ILE A 313 -10.37 -20.97 -16.53
CA ILE A 313 -10.78 -20.63 -15.18
C ILE A 313 -10.34 -21.78 -14.26
N THR A 314 -9.55 -21.45 -13.24
CA THR A 314 -9.19 -22.39 -12.18
C THR A 314 -10.12 -22.17 -11.00
N VAL A 315 -10.87 -23.20 -10.64
CA VAL A 315 -11.81 -23.24 -9.51
C VAL A 315 -11.16 -24.03 -8.38
N ARG A 316 -11.03 -23.40 -7.23
CA ARG A 316 -10.46 -23.98 -6.02
C ARG A 316 -11.50 -24.79 -5.26
N PRO A 317 -11.10 -25.75 -4.40
CA PRO A 317 -12.00 -26.35 -3.44
C PRO A 317 -12.70 -25.30 -2.58
N PRO A 318 -13.89 -25.62 -2.01
CA PRO A 318 -14.52 -24.74 -1.01
C PRO A 318 -13.59 -24.49 0.15
N ASN A 319 -13.60 -23.24 0.69
CA ASN A 319 -12.79 -22.88 1.83
C ASN A 319 -13.09 -23.77 3.05
N GLN A 320 -12.03 -24.23 3.75
CA GLN A 320 -12.18 -24.93 5.02
C GLN A 320 -11.85 -23.98 6.18
N PRO A 321 -12.60 -24.02 7.30
CA PRO A 321 -12.25 -23.24 8.47
C PRO A 321 -10.84 -23.59 8.97
N PRO A 322 -10.07 -22.61 9.46
CA PRO A 322 -8.74 -22.87 9.98
C PRO A 322 -8.81 -23.70 11.27
N VAL A 323 -7.79 -24.52 11.49
CA VAL A 323 -7.67 -25.35 12.69
C VAL A 323 -6.83 -24.61 13.70
N ALA A 324 -7.44 -24.14 14.81
CA ALA A 324 -6.73 -23.58 15.95
C ALA A 324 -6.04 -24.71 16.72
N LEU A 325 -4.74 -24.60 16.93
CA LEU A 325 -3.97 -25.54 17.73
C LEU A 325 -2.82 -24.81 18.42
N PHE A 326 -2.63 -25.04 19.72
CA PHE A 326 -1.46 -24.59 20.44
C PHE A 326 -1.13 -25.57 21.57
N THR A 327 0.09 -25.48 22.08
CA THR A 327 0.55 -26.23 23.25
C THR A 327 1.25 -25.31 24.22
N THR A 328 1.23 -25.68 25.50
CA THR A 328 2.06 -25.11 26.55
C THR A 328 3.20 -26.08 26.86
N ASP A 329 4.34 -25.54 27.30
CA ASP A 329 5.53 -26.36 27.65
C ASP A 329 5.29 -27.24 28.87
N LYS A 330 4.35 -26.85 29.75
CA LYS A 330 3.93 -27.60 30.95
C LYS A 330 2.40 -27.55 31.15
N LYS A 331 1.86 -28.37 32.04
CA LYS A 331 0.46 -28.32 32.47
C LYS A 331 0.28 -27.66 33.85
N GLU A 332 1.32 -27.68 34.66
CA GLU A 332 1.35 -27.05 36.00
C GLU A 332 2.53 -26.08 36.08
N TYR A 333 2.30 -24.91 36.65
CA TYR A 333 3.27 -23.84 36.82
C TYR A 333 3.21 -23.27 38.21
N LYS A 334 4.32 -22.81 38.75
CA LYS A 334 4.38 -21.99 39.94
C LYS A 334 3.92 -20.56 39.65
N MET A 335 3.48 -19.80 40.64
CA MET A 335 3.21 -18.36 40.48
C MET A 335 4.49 -17.65 40.00
N GLY A 336 4.39 -16.87 38.93
CA GLY A 336 5.52 -16.18 38.31
C GLY A 336 6.50 -17.11 37.57
N GLU A 337 6.12 -18.33 37.23
CA GLU A 337 6.89 -19.19 36.35
C GLU A 337 6.57 -18.85 34.90
N LYS A 338 7.60 -18.79 34.06
CA LYS A 338 7.45 -18.44 32.63
C LYS A 338 6.73 -19.54 31.87
N ILE A 339 5.66 -19.17 31.17
CA ILE A 339 4.87 -20.04 30.31
C ILE A 339 5.34 -19.85 28.87
N THR A 340 5.66 -20.95 28.20
CA THR A 340 5.95 -20.96 26.77
C THR A 340 4.79 -21.53 26.00
N ILE A 341 4.18 -20.72 25.12
CA ILE A 341 3.05 -21.11 24.30
C ILE A 341 3.53 -21.19 22.85
N THR A 342 3.32 -22.36 22.23
CA THR A 342 3.64 -22.60 20.83
C THR A 342 2.36 -22.70 20.02
N ASP A 343 2.17 -21.82 19.06
CA ASP A 343 1.06 -21.84 18.10
C ASP A 343 1.38 -22.83 16.97
N LEU A 344 0.47 -23.78 16.75
CA LEU A 344 0.56 -24.85 15.74
C LEU A 344 -0.66 -24.80 14.80
N SER A 345 -1.38 -23.67 14.77
CA SER A 345 -2.57 -23.51 13.94
C SER A 345 -2.26 -23.61 12.45
N THR A 346 -3.17 -24.27 11.74
CA THR A 346 -3.07 -24.52 10.29
C THR A 346 -4.32 -24.06 9.55
N ASP A 347 -4.18 -23.87 8.25
CA ASP A 347 -5.23 -23.51 7.31
C ASP A 347 -4.92 -24.14 5.96
N ASP A 348 -5.94 -24.56 5.23
CA ASP A 348 -5.79 -25.25 3.94
C ASP A 348 -5.11 -24.39 2.86
N GLU A 349 -5.23 -23.05 2.96
CA GLU A 349 -4.60 -22.10 2.06
C GLU A 349 -3.41 -21.34 2.68
N ASN A 350 -3.00 -21.67 3.92
CA ASN A 350 -2.04 -20.92 4.73
C ASN A 350 -2.43 -19.44 4.89
N ALA A 351 -3.71 -19.17 5.00
CA ALA A 351 -4.29 -17.84 4.92
C ALA A 351 -4.90 -17.35 6.24
N ILE A 352 -4.34 -17.76 7.40
CA ILE A 352 -4.75 -17.23 8.70
C ILE A 352 -4.37 -15.75 8.76
N THR A 353 -5.38 -14.88 8.87
CA THR A 353 -5.23 -13.41 8.90
C THR A 353 -5.26 -12.86 10.32
N LYS A 354 -5.89 -13.57 11.28
CA LYS A 354 -6.06 -13.10 12.65
C LYS A 354 -5.87 -14.24 13.66
N ARG A 355 -5.29 -13.89 14.80
CA ARG A 355 -5.10 -14.75 15.96
C ARG A 355 -5.54 -13.99 17.20
N ASP A 356 -6.68 -14.32 17.76
CA ASP A 356 -7.20 -13.74 18.99
C ASP A 356 -6.93 -14.67 20.16
N TRP A 357 -6.24 -14.15 21.16
CA TRP A 357 -5.88 -14.90 22.34
C TRP A 357 -6.59 -14.35 23.57
N GLU A 358 -7.16 -15.24 24.37
CA GLU A 358 -7.60 -14.94 25.72
C GLU A 358 -6.63 -15.55 26.72
N ASN A 359 -6.30 -14.81 27.76
CA ASN A 359 -5.37 -15.22 28.85
C ASN A 359 -3.96 -15.63 28.35
N LYS A 360 -3.51 -15.21 27.16
CA LYS A 360 -2.12 -15.40 26.74
C LYS A 360 -1.21 -14.45 27.50
N LYS A 361 -0.67 -14.92 28.63
CA LYS A 361 0.29 -14.20 29.47
C LYS A 361 1.59 -14.98 29.59
N LEU A 362 2.70 -14.26 29.84
CA LEU A 362 4.00 -14.89 30.09
C LEU A 362 4.06 -15.62 31.43
N ALA A 363 3.24 -15.23 32.41
CA ALA A 363 3.09 -15.87 33.71
C ALA A 363 1.77 -15.46 34.40
N PHE A 364 1.38 -16.19 35.43
CA PHE A 364 0.28 -15.84 36.33
C PHE A 364 0.79 -15.78 37.78
N PHE A 365 0.23 -14.84 38.56
CA PHE A 365 0.68 -14.54 39.92
C PHE A 365 -0.41 -14.84 40.99
N GLN A 366 -1.47 -15.53 40.59
CA GLN A 366 -2.51 -16.04 41.46
C GLN A 366 -2.68 -17.54 41.23
N PRO A 367 -2.82 -18.35 42.28
CA PRO A 367 -3.01 -19.79 42.15
C PRO A 367 -4.42 -20.11 41.65
N GLY A 368 -4.55 -21.21 40.91
CA GLY A 368 -5.83 -21.69 40.38
C GLY A 368 -5.69 -22.18 38.92
N ASP A 369 -6.81 -22.63 38.38
CA ASP A 369 -6.88 -23.07 36.98
C ASP A 369 -7.08 -21.87 36.07
N VAL A 370 -6.31 -21.84 35.02
CA VAL A 370 -6.39 -20.79 33.99
C VAL A 370 -6.63 -21.42 32.64
N THR A 371 -7.72 -21.02 31.98
CA THR A 371 -8.00 -21.44 30.60
C THR A 371 -7.46 -20.41 29.64
N ILE A 372 -6.59 -20.85 28.73
CA ILE A 372 -6.04 -20.07 27.61
C ILE A 372 -6.84 -20.46 26.40
N THR A 373 -7.32 -19.48 25.62
CA THR A 373 -8.09 -19.72 24.39
C THR A 373 -7.43 -19.00 23.21
N LEU A 374 -7.33 -19.72 22.08
CA LEU A 374 -6.92 -19.18 20.79
C LEU A 374 -8.06 -19.31 19.80
N THR A 375 -8.45 -18.21 19.19
CA THR A 375 -9.33 -18.18 18.02
C THR A 375 -8.54 -17.67 16.82
N VAL A 376 -8.50 -18.46 15.75
CA VAL A 376 -7.87 -18.08 14.48
C VAL A 376 -8.94 -17.80 13.43
N THR A 377 -8.68 -16.82 12.56
CA THR A 377 -9.59 -16.44 11.47
C THR A 377 -8.81 -16.45 10.16
N ASP A 378 -9.35 -17.07 9.13
CA ASP A 378 -8.77 -17.09 7.80
C ASP A 378 -9.10 -15.80 7.00
N LYS A 379 -8.65 -15.74 5.74
CA LYS A 379 -8.93 -14.61 4.84
C LYS A 379 -10.39 -14.51 4.40
N HIS A 380 -11.18 -15.59 4.55
CA HIS A 380 -12.59 -15.64 4.21
C HIS A 380 -13.50 -15.31 5.40
N GLY A 381 -12.93 -15.19 6.59
CA GLY A 381 -13.65 -14.91 7.84
C GLY A 381 -14.14 -16.14 8.58
N ALA A 382 -13.81 -17.36 8.11
CA ALA A 382 -14.09 -18.57 8.86
C ALA A 382 -13.15 -18.69 10.07
N THR A 383 -13.62 -19.30 11.17
CA THR A 383 -12.90 -19.33 12.44
C THR A 383 -12.75 -20.74 12.99
N GLY A 384 -11.60 -20.98 13.63
CA GLY A 384 -11.35 -22.15 14.47
C GLY A 384 -10.98 -21.70 15.89
N THR A 385 -11.36 -22.46 16.91
CA THR A 385 -11.08 -22.14 18.31
C THR A 385 -10.51 -23.35 19.06
N LYS A 386 -9.51 -23.10 19.91
CA LYS A 386 -8.91 -24.09 20.82
C LYS A 386 -8.75 -23.48 22.20
N SER A 387 -9.17 -24.21 23.23
CA SER A 387 -8.94 -23.87 24.63
C SER A 387 -8.13 -24.96 25.32
N GLU A 388 -7.27 -24.56 26.26
CA GLU A 388 -6.44 -25.42 27.06
C GLU A 388 -6.34 -24.84 28.46
N THR A 389 -6.54 -25.68 29.49
CA THR A 389 -6.46 -25.27 30.92
C THR A 389 -5.13 -25.72 31.49
N ILE A 390 -4.44 -24.77 32.12
CA ILE A 390 -3.21 -24.97 32.90
C ILE A 390 -3.52 -24.71 34.38
N LYS A 391 -2.76 -25.31 35.30
CA LYS A 391 -2.87 -25.11 36.71
C LYS A 391 -1.73 -24.27 37.26
N ILE A 392 -2.03 -23.24 38.01
CA ILE A 392 -1.07 -22.44 38.73
C ILE A 392 -1.07 -22.89 40.18
N THR A 393 0.08 -23.34 40.68
CA THR A 393 0.23 -23.81 42.07
C THR A 393 0.38 -22.65 43.06
N ASN A 394 0.31 -22.93 44.38
CA ASN A 394 0.52 -21.89 45.42
C ASN A 394 2.00 -21.57 45.63
N GLU A 395 2.95 -22.27 44.98
CA GLU A 395 4.36 -21.97 45.10
C GLU A 395 4.71 -20.70 44.32
N LEU A 396 5.45 -19.79 44.98
CA LEU A 396 5.92 -18.55 44.35
C LEU A 396 7.35 -18.75 43.84
N LEU A 397 7.52 -18.70 42.51
CA LEU A 397 8.84 -18.65 41.88
C LEU A 397 9.34 -17.22 41.84
N TYR A 398 8.61 -16.32 41.17
CA TYR A 398 8.89 -14.89 41.11
C TYR A 398 7.65 -14.08 41.48
N ASN A 399 7.81 -12.97 42.19
CA ASN A 399 6.78 -11.93 42.25
C ASN A 399 6.70 -11.25 40.87
N GLU A 400 5.65 -10.46 40.64
CA GLU A 400 5.36 -9.85 39.32
C GLU A 400 6.44 -8.85 38.91
N ASP A 401 6.98 -8.07 39.84
CA ASP A 401 8.03 -7.08 39.58
C ASP A 401 9.36 -7.75 39.12
N ASP A 402 9.79 -8.79 39.88
CA ASP A 402 10.98 -9.57 39.54
C ASP A 402 10.81 -10.28 38.22
N PHE A 403 9.66 -10.90 37.96
CA PHE A 403 9.35 -11.58 36.73
C PHE A 403 9.44 -10.62 35.54
N ASN A 404 8.81 -9.45 35.62
CA ASN A 404 8.79 -8.46 34.53
C ASN A 404 10.19 -7.94 34.21
N LYS A 405 11.01 -7.69 35.23
CA LYS A 405 12.42 -7.28 35.00
C LYS A 405 13.22 -8.33 34.24
N ILE A 406 12.97 -9.62 34.50
CA ILE A 406 13.72 -10.72 33.86
C ILE A 406 13.17 -11.07 32.47
N PHE A 407 11.84 -11.18 32.31
CA PHE A 407 11.23 -11.87 31.19
C PHE A 407 10.44 -10.99 30.20
N THR A 408 10.07 -9.74 30.56
CA THR A 408 9.42 -8.86 29.59
C THR A 408 10.29 -8.66 28.36
N PRO A 409 9.81 -8.93 27.13
CA PRO A 409 10.61 -8.81 25.91
C PRO A 409 11.16 -7.40 25.70
N TYR A 410 12.24 -7.30 24.94
CA TYR A 410 12.76 -5.99 24.49
C TYR A 410 11.70 -5.26 23.67
N GLY A 411 11.50 -3.99 23.97
CA GLY A 411 10.46 -3.19 23.36
C GLY A 411 9.06 -3.38 23.95
N ASP A 412 8.86 -4.31 24.86
CA ASP A 412 7.59 -4.42 25.57
C ASP A 412 7.61 -3.62 26.88
N LYS A 413 6.43 -3.32 27.39
CA LYS A 413 6.26 -2.54 28.61
C LYS A 413 5.68 -3.36 29.74
N TYR A 414 5.96 -2.93 30.95
CA TYR A 414 5.39 -3.50 32.17
C TYR A 414 5.10 -2.41 33.22
N SER A 415 4.23 -2.73 34.18
CA SER A 415 3.86 -1.81 35.25
C SER A 415 4.91 -1.81 36.37
N VAL A 416 5.19 -0.64 36.94
CA VAL A 416 6.17 -0.42 38.01
C VAL A 416 5.63 0.60 39.03
N ASP A 417 6.21 0.64 40.23
CA ASP A 417 6.09 1.81 41.09
C ASP A 417 7.02 2.93 40.62
N GLY A 418 6.50 3.78 39.74
CA GLY A 418 7.27 4.89 39.18
C GLY A 418 7.65 6.01 40.16
N SER A 419 7.13 5.96 41.41
CA SER A 419 7.52 6.91 42.46
C SER A 419 8.97 6.72 42.89
N GLN A 420 9.53 5.54 42.71
CA GLN A 420 10.92 5.23 43.04
C GLN A 420 11.93 5.78 42.05
N VAL A 421 11.55 5.98 40.81
CA VAL A 421 12.49 6.43 39.74
C VAL A 421 13.16 7.77 40.05
N PRO A 422 12.44 8.83 40.53
CA PRO A 422 13.09 10.08 40.91
C PRO A 422 14.07 9.99 42.09
N THR A 423 13.94 8.97 42.93
CA THR A 423 14.84 8.76 44.08
C THR A 423 16.15 8.09 43.70
N MET A 424 16.22 7.48 42.53
CA MET A 424 17.43 6.83 42.02
C MET A 424 18.51 7.88 41.75
N PRO A 425 19.78 7.64 42.13
CA PRO A 425 20.89 8.52 41.78
C PRO A 425 21.00 8.73 40.26
N THR A 426 21.30 9.94 39.85
CA THR A 426 21.60 10.26 38.44
C THR A 426 23.04 9.85 38.13
N ILE A 427 23.24 9.13 37.02
CA ILE A 427 24.56 8.78 36.54
C ILE A 427 25.28 10.08 36.09
N PRO A 428 26.49 10.38 36.63
CA PRO A 428 27.19 11.63 36.33
C PRO A 428 27.91 11.52 34.96
N LEU A 429 27.17 11.63 33.88
CA LEU A 429 27.69 11.52 32.52
C LEU A 429 28.59 12.69 32.13
N THR A 430 29.70 12.42 31.46
CA THR A 430 30.50 13.43 30.78
C THR A 430 29.83 13.76 29.45
N SER A 431 29.43 15.02 29.26
CA SER A 431 28.75 15.50 28.06
C SER A 431 29.73 16.20 27.12
N THR A 432 29.68 15.83 25.85
CA THR A 432 30.35 16.54 24.76
C THR A 432 29.34 16.72 23.59
N SER A 433 29.50 17.74 22.79
CA SER A 433 28.63 18.00 21.65
C SER A 433 29.41 18.16 20.34
N SER A 434 28.81 17.76 19.24
CA SER A 434 29.34 17.94 17.88
C SER A 434 28.57 19.00 17.11
N PRO A 435 29.22 19.69 16.18
CA PRO A 435 28.63 20.85 15.49
C PRO A 435 27.64 20.42 14.39
N ARG A 436 26.54 19.79 14.77
CA ARG A 436 25.39 19.56 13.87
C ARG A 436 24.36 20.67 14.11
N LEU A 437 23.96 21.35 13.02
CA LEU A 437 22.92 22.35 13.05
C LEU A 437 21.55 21.69 13.00
N LEU A 438 20.68 21.91 13.98
CA LEU A 438 19.30 21.42 13.96
C LEU A 438 18.37 22.53 13.47
N ILE A 439 17.71 22.29 12.36
CA ILE A 439 16.58 23.07 11.84
C ILE A 439 15.29 22.37 12.29
N ARG A 440 14.64 22.90 13.33
CA ARG A 440 13.37 22.41 13.85
C ARG A 440 12.24 23.27 13.29
N ALA A 441 11.52 22.74 12.27
CA ALA A 441 10.36 23.37 11.66
C ALA A 441 9.07 22.78 12.26
N ASN A 442 8.69 23.15 13.49
CA ASN A 442 7.55 22.57 14.20
C ASN A 442 6.58 23.62 14.77
N SER A 443 6.63 24.86 14.27
CA SER A 443 5.64 25.89 14.62
C SER A 443 5.33 26.76 13.39
N PRO A 444 4.05 26.95 13.06
CA PRO A 444 2.89 26.35 13.69
C PRO A 444 2.81 24.85 13.44
N GLU A 445 2.57 24.05 14.48
CA GLU A 445 2.40 22.60 14.30
C GLU A 445 1.12 22.29 13.50
N ARG A 446 0.03 22.98 13.81
CA ARG A 446 -1.23 22.91 13.06
C ARG A 446 -1.27 24.01 12.03
N VAL A 447 -1.21 23.65 10.75
CA VAL A 447 -1.14 24.59 9.62
C VAL A 447 -2.53 24.76 9.02
N PHE A 448 -3.01 26.02 8.99
CA PHE A 448 -4.37 26.38 8.56
C PHE A 448 -4.42 26.97 7.14
N GLN A 449 -3.30 27.30 6.53
CA GLN A 449 -3.21 27.88 5.18
C GLN A 449 -1.88 27.56 4.54
N ASP A 450 -1.78 27.73 3.23
CA ASP A 450 -0.54 27.61 2.49
C ASP A 450 0.49 28.63 2.98
N GLY A 451 1.77 28.23 3.05
CA GLY A 451 2.82 29.14 3.45
C GLY A 451 4.15 28.49 3.73
N ILE A 452 5.12 29.34 4.03
CA ILE A 452 6.45 28.96 4.51
C ILE A 452 6.36 28.74 6.02
N VAL A 453 6.51 27.49 6.45
CA VAL A 453 6.49 27.12 7.87
C VAL A 453 7.85 27.38 8.54
N TYR A 454 8.95 27.22 7.78
CA TYR A 454 10.29 27.59 8.24
C TYR A 454 11.25 27.87 7.08
N GLN A 455 12.24 28.69 7.32
CA GLN A 455 13.32 28.96 6.36
C GLN A 455 14.61 29.29 7.12
N GLU A 456 15.72 28.65 6.74
CA GLU A 456 17.03 28.86 7.36
C GLU A 456 18.16 28.48 6.40
N THR A 457 19.34 29.03 6.63
CA THR A 457 20.56 28.66 5.90
C THR A 457 21.44 27.79 6.79
N GLY A 458 21.76 26.61 6.29
CA GLY A 458 22.64 25.65 6.94
C GLY A 458 23.87 25.31 6.11
N SER A 459 24.98 24.98 6.77
CA SER A 459 26.23 24.53 6.17
C SER A 459 26.87 23.43 7.01
N GLY A 460 27.59 22.52 6.36
CA GLY A 460 28.15 21.34 7.04
C GLY A 460 27.06 20.35 7.44
N SER A 461 27.24 19.72 8.60
CA SER A 461 26.27 18.77 9.16
C SER A 461 25.01 19.49 9.62
N THR A 462 23.88 19.18 9.00
CA THR A 462 22.58 19.80 9.29
C THR A 462 21.55 18.70 9.52
N ARG A 463 20.68 18.87 10.53
CA ARG A 463 19.52 18.01 10.79
C ARG A 463 18.25 18.81 10.59
N ILE A 464 17.28 18.22 9.89
CA ILE A 464 15.96 18.81 9.67
C ILE A 464 14.92 17.96 10.40
N LEU A 465 14.15 18.60 11.29
CA LEU A 465 12.97 18.03 11.96
C LEU A 465 11.72 18.75 11.45
N VAL A 466 10.79 17.99 10.88
CA VAL A 466 9.47 18.45 10.43
C VAL A 466 8.39 17.63 11.11
N HIS A 467 7.39 18.30 11.71
CA HIS A 467 6.22 17.63 12.29
C HIS A 467 5.04 18.58 12.23
N HIS A 468 4.08 18.32 11.31
CA HIS A 468 2.96 19.21 11.07
C HIS A 468 1.66 18.47 10.80
N VAL A 469 0.57 19.09 11.22
CA VAL A 469 -0.82 18.64 11.02
C VAL A 469 -1.47 19.54 9.97
N ASN A 470 -2.14 18.96 8.99
CA ASN A 470 -2.96 19.67 8.02
C ASN A 470 -4.30 20.11 8.65
N GLU A 471 -4.51 21.40 8.81
CA GLU A 471 -5.80 22.02 9.23
C GLU A 471 -6.36 23.00 8.20
N THR A 472 -5.90 22.90 6.93
CA THR A 472 -6.29 23.84 5.86
C THR A 472 -7.71 23.61 5.30
N GLY A 473 -8.36 22.50 5.66
CA GLY A 473 -9.67 22.14 5.11
C GLY A 473 -9.61 21.43 3.73
N ARG A 474 -8.41 21.21 3.18
CA ARG A 474 -8.18 20.56 1.87
C ARG A 474 -6.98 19.65 1.90
N ASP A 475 -6.77 18.92 0.83
CA ASP A 475 -5.58 18.08 0.64
C ASP A 475 -4.34 18.97 0.39
N VAL A 476 -3.25 18.73 1.13
CA VAL A 476 -2.00 19.47 1.00
C VAL A 476 -0.80 18.54 0.86
N LYS A 477 0.33 19.10 0.46
CA LYS A 477 1.64 18.44 0.51
C LYS A 477 2.66 19.35 1.20
N MET A 478 3.64 18.73 1.84
CA MET A 478 4.80 19.46 2.37
C MET A 478 6.03 19.21 1.53
N TYR A 479 6.90 20.22 1.51
CA TYR A 479 8.14 20.18 0.75
C TYR A 479 9.27 20.80 1.56
N VAL A 480 10.47 20.25 1.41
CA VAL A 480 11.73 20.91 1.74
C VAL A 480 12.40 21.30 0.44
N ILE A 481 12.59 22.58 0.23
CA ILE A 481 13.24 23.14 -0.96
C ILE A 481 14.61 23.65 -0.54
N ALA A 482 15.65 23.13 -1.19
CA ALA A 482 17.02 23.56 -1.02
C ALA A 482 17.37 24.54 -2.15
N THR A 483 17.91 25.72 -1.80
CA THR A 483 18.35 26.76 -2.75
C THR A 483 19.82 27.04 -2.58
N ASN A 484 20.57 26.93 -3.67
CA ASN A 484 21.98 27.27 -3.70
C ASN A 484 22.17 28.77 -4.08
N ASN A 485 22.36 29.59 -3.10
CA ASN A 485 22.64 31.01 -3.28
C ASN A 485 24.16 31.33 -3.48
N ASN A 486 25.01 30.30 -3.56
CA ASN A 486 26.45 30.45 -3.82
C ASN A 486 26.72 30.63 -5.32
N ILE A 487 27.93 31.08 -5.63
CA ILE A 487 28.43 31.25 -7.02
C ILE A 487 29.01 29.96 -7.61
N THR A 488 29.09 28.89 -6.84
CA THR A 488 29.62 27.58 -7.21
C THR A 488 28.59 26.47 -6.97
N PRO A 489 28.66 25.35 -7.70
CA PRO A 489 27.85 24.17 -7.42
C PRO A 489 28.10 23.66 -6.00
N THR A 490 27.06 23.15 -5.36
CA THR A 490 27.08 22.68 -3.96
C THR A 490 26.48 21.26 -3.92
N ASN A 491 27.15 20.36 -3.18
CA ASN A 491 26.64 19.02 -2.93
C ASN A 491 25.76 19.01 -1.69
N ILE A 492 24.60 18.35 -1.79
CA ILE A 492 23.75 18.00 -0.67
C ILE A 492 23.77 16.48 -0.54
N ASN A 493 24.28 15.98 0.56
CA ASN A 493 24.30 14.56 0.88
C ASN A 493 23.28 14.29 1.99
N VAL A 494 22.30 13.42 1.73
CA VAL A 494 21.44 12.86 2.76
C VAL A 494 22.22 11.71 3.40
N GLU A 495 22.44 11.78 4.72
CA GLU A 495 23.17 10.78 5.49
C GLU A 495 22.22 9.75 6.08
N ASN A 496 21.18 10.21 6.78
CA ASN A 496 20.16 9.40 7.43
C ASN A 496 18.80 10.09 7.28
N SER A 497 17.73 9.30 7.17
CA SER A 497 16.40 9.87 7.08
C SER A 497 15.33 8.89 7.54
N GLY A 498 14.34 9.40 8.28
CA GLY A 498 13.15 8.66 8.66
C GLY A 498 11.91 9.52 8.50
N PHE A 499 11.01 9.10 7.64
CA PHE A 499 9.73 9.73 7.36
C PHE A 499 8.56 8.82 7.73
N ALA A 500 7.51 9.40 8.32
CA ALA A 500 6.25 8.71 8.56
C ALA A 500 5.04 9.62 8.32
N GLY A 501 3.97 9.00 7.91
CA GLY A 501 2.70 9.66 7.59
C GLY A 501 2.36 9.61 6.10
N PRO A 502 1.26 10.23 5.67
CA PRO A 502 0.24 10.87 6.51
C PRO A 502 -0.47 9.91 7.46
N SER A 503 -0.67 10.32 8.71
CA SER A 503 -1.30 9.54 9.80
C SER A 503 -2.34 10.39 10.52
N GLU A 504 -3.35 9.76 11.09
CA GLU A 504 -4.33 10.45 11.96
C GLU A 504 -3.82 10.63 13.40
N PHE A 505 -2.70 9.98 13.75
CA PHE A 505 -2.10 9.99 15.09
C PHE A 505 -0.69 10.59 15.07
N ALA A 506 -0.51 11.70 15.77
CA ALA A 506 0.76 12.42 15.84
C ALA A 506 1.89 11.57 16.46
N THR A 507 1.58 10.88 17.58
CA THR A 507 2.53 9.99 18.26
C THR A 507 2.98 8.83 17.36
N ALA A 508 2.07 8.26 16.56
CA ALA A 508 2.41 7.19 15.64
C ALA A 508 3.33 7.67 14.51
N ALA A 509 3.09 8.86 13.95
CA ALA A 509 3.97 9.45 12.94
C ALA A 509 5.36 9.74 13.53
N GLY A 510 5.43 10.38 14.71
CA GLY A 510 6.70 10.62 15.40
C GLY A 510 7.48 9.35 15.69
N LYS A 511 6.83 8.35 16.26
CA LYS A 511 7.42 7.04 16.56
C LYS A 511 8.04 6.38 15.34
N VAL A 512 7.26 6.23 14.26
CA VAL A 512 7.71 5.52 13.04
C VAL A 512 8.79 6.32 12.30
N SER A 513 8.78 7.66 12.35
CA SER A 513 9.87 8.46 11.77
C SER A 513 11.21 8.17 12.46
N ILE A 514 11.22 8.07 13.80
CA ILE A 514 12.44 7.74 14.57
C ILE A 514 12.89 6.30 14.32
N GLN A 515 11.97 5.35 14.23
CA GLN A 515 12.32 3.97 13.86
C GLN A 515 13.08 3.92 12.54
N LYS A 516 12.52 4.53 11.49
CA LYS A 516 13.14 4.56 10.16
C LYS A 516 14.45 5.34 10.13
N TYR A 517 14.54 6.42 10.92
CA TYR A 517 15.77 7.20 11.05
C TYR A 517 16.91 6.32 11.62
N PHE A 518 16.69 5.63 12.74
CA PHE A 518 17.70 4.73 13.30
C PHE A 518 17.98 3.53 12.38
N GLN A 519 16.96 3.02 11.71
CA GLN A 519 17.18 1.95 10.73
C GLN A 519 18.09 2.42 9.59
N SER A 520 17.88 3.65 9.09
CA SER A 520 18.73 4.22 8.03
C SER A 520 20.18 4.49 8.46
N MET A 521 20.42 4.70 9.77
CA MET A 521 21.78 4.76 10.32
C MET A 521 22.52 3.42 10.23
N ILE A 522 21.77 2.31 10.42
CA ILE A 522 22.34 0.95 10.38
C ILE A 522 22.60 0.51 8.92
N ASP A 523 21.62 0.65 8.05
CA ASP A 523 21.63 0.06 6.71
C ASP A 523 22.06 1.02 5.59
N GLY A 524 22.14 2.33 5.88
CA GLY A 524 22.49 3.35 4.89
C GLY A 524 21.46 3.51 3.74
N SER A 525 20.26 2.94 3.89
CA SER A 525 19.24 2.83 2.83
C SER A 525 18.74 4.18 2.32
N LYS A 526 18.94 5.27 3.08
CA LYS A 526 18.50 6.62 2.71
C LYS A 526 19.63 7.53 2.21
N ARG A 527 20.85 7.02 2.10
CA ARG A 527 21.99 7.80 1.62
C ARG A 527 21.80 8.18 0.15
N SER A 528 21.94 9.46 -0.13
CA SER A 528 21.86 9.98 -1.50
C SER A 528 22.66 11.27 -1.61
N SER A 529 23.07 11.63 -2.84
CA SER A 529 23.80 12.86 -3.14
C SER A 529 23.13 13.58 -4.29
N THR A 530 23.04 14.89 -4.18
CA THR A 530 22.44 15.78 -5.18
C THR A 530 23.31 17.03 -5.32
N VAL A 531 23.64 17.41 -6.56
CA VAL A 531 24.35 18.65 -6.87
C VAL A 531 23.34 19.74 -7.22
N LEU A 532 23.45 20.92 -6.60
CA LEU A 532 22.72 22.12 -6.97
C LEU A 532 23.67 23.13 -7.62
N ASN A 533 23.35 23.59 -8.82
CA ASN A 533 24.08 24.65 -9.51
C ASN A 533 23.83 26.03 -8.83
N PRO A 534 24.67 27.03 -9.10
CA PRO A 534 24.43 28.41 -8.63
C PRO A 534 23.03 28.90 -9.00
N GLY A 535 22.29 29.44 -8.03
CA GLY A 535 20.93 29.94 -8.19
C GLY A 535 19.86 28.84 -8.33
N GLU A 536 20.22 27.56 -8.33
CA GLU A 536 19.25 26.45 -8.44
C GLU A 536 18.50 26.23 -7.15
N SER A 537 17.19 26.04 -7.28
CA SER A 537 16.31 25.54 -6.21
C SER A 537 15.80 24.18 -6.57
N ARG A 538 15.78 23.24 -5.62
CA ARG A 538 15.32 21.86 -5.83
C ARG A 538 14.61 21.31 -4.61
N ILE A 539 13.57 20.52 -4.85
CA ILE A 539 12.89 19.73 -3.83
C ILE A 539 13.81 18.59 -3.40
N ILE A 540 14.06 18.50 -2.10
CA ILE A 540 14.81 17.41 -1.46
C ILE A 540 13.90 16.67 -0.48
N LEU A 541 14.32 15.52 0.05
CA LEU A 541 13.55 14.72 1.02
C LEU A 541 12.14 14.39 0.52
N GLN A 542 12.07 13.83 -0.69
CA GLN A 542 10.84 13.63 -1.45
C GLN A 542 9.81 12.73 -0.76
N ASP A 543 10.19 11.92 0.24
CA ASP A 543 9.24 11.16 1.07
C ASP A 543 8.11 12.05 1.62
N LEU A 544 8.40 13.34 1.92
CA LEU A 544 7.41 14.31 2.44
C LEU A 544 6.24 14.61 1.49
N ASN A 545 6.47 14.53 0.18
CA ASN A 545 5.49 14.94 -0.84
C ASN A 545 4.99 13.79 -1.71
N GLU A 546 5.39 12.55 -1.43
CA GLU A 546 4.93 11.37 -2.16
C GLU A 546 3.40 11.22 -2.06
N LYS A 547 2.87 11.37 -0.84
CA LYS A 547 1.45 11.28 -0.55
C LYS A 547 0.89 12.61 -0.07
N LYS A 548 -0.36 12.89 -0.47
CA LYS A 548 -1.08 14.06 0.03
C LYS A 548 -1.59 13.83 1.46
N MET A 549 -1.56 14.87 2.27
CA MET A 549 -2.13 14.92 3.61
C MET A 549 -3.59 15.38 3.54
N LYS A 550 -4.51 14.57 3.99
CA LYS A 550 -5.92 14.97 4.19
C LYS A 550 -6.04 15.83 5.45
N GLN A 551 -7.19 16.49 5.58
CA GLN A 551 -7.54 17.24 6.80
C GLN A 551 -7.28 16.40 8.06
N LYS A 552 -6.62 17.00 9.07
CA LYS A 552 -6.20 16.42 10.35
C LYS A 552 -5.12 15.33 10.30
N GLN A 553 -4.59 15.04 9.13
CA GLN A 553 -3.44 14.14 9.04
C GLN A 553 -2.15 14.86 9.38
N VAL A 554 -1.23 14.11 9.98
CA VAL A 554 0.09 14.55 10.41
C VAL A 554 1.18 13.79 9.68
N ILE A 555 2.28 14.45 9.43
CA ILE A 555 3.54 13.85 8.98
C ILE A 555 4.66 14.15 9.96
N SER A 556 5.68 13.30 9.99
CA SER A 556 6.89 13.50 10.77
C SER A 556 8.12 13.08 9.97
N LEU A 557 9.17 13.89 10.01
CA LEU A 557 10.46 13.65 9.37
C LEU A 557 11.59 14.03 10.33
N LEU A 558 12.61 13.18 10.42
CA LEU A 558 13.92 13.52 10.94
C LEU A 558 14.97 13.10 9.91
N SER A 559 15.81 14.03 9.46
CA SER A 559 16.82 13.76 8.43
C SER A 559 18.12 14.47 8.68
N ASP A 560 19.23 13.76 8.53
CA ASP A 560 20.59 14.30 8.57
C ASP A 560 21.11 14.55 7.16
N LEU A 561 21.66 15.73 6.97
CA LEU A 561 22.22 16.22 5.73
C LEU A 561 23.65 16.69 5.96
N TYR A 562 24.47 16.65 4.92
CA TYR A 562 25.76 17.32 4.86
C TYR A 562 25.87 18.14 3.59
N THR A 563 26.34 19.40 3.72
CA THR A 563 26.62 20.27 2.59
C THR A 563 28.01 20.88 2.70
N ASP A 564 28.70 20.98 1.59
CA ASP A 564 30.05 21.56 1.52
C ASP A 564 30.05 23.12 1.57
N GLN A 565 28.90 23.73 1.29
CA GLN A 565 28.67 25.17 1.34
C GLN A 565 27.28 25.49 1.93
N PRO A 566 27.04 26.78 2.32
CA PRO A 566 25.72 27.18 2.83
C PRO A 566 24.61 26.95 1.82
N ILE A 567 23.54 26.30 2.25
CA ILE A 567 22.29 26.07 1.50
C ILE A 567 21.13 26.65 2.28
N GLN A 568 20.24 27.37 1.59
CA GLN A 568 18.99 27.82 2.16
C GLN A 568 17.96 26.70 2.06
N TYR A 569 17.44 26.28 3.20
CA TYR A 569 16.34 25.31 3.31
C TYR A 569 15.04 26.04 3.58
N THR A 570 14.04 25.80 2.74
CA THR A 570 12.68 26.36 2.90
C THR A 570 11.69 25.23 3.04
N VAL A 571 10.99 25.17 4.17
CA VAL A 571 9.93 24.19 4.45
C VAL A 571 8.59 24.86 4.19
N ILE A 572 7.79 24.27 3.28
CA ILE A 572 6.48 24.81 2.90
C ILE A 572 5.39 23.75 3.01
N MET A 573 4.16 24.20 3.28
CA MET A 573 2.93 23.44 3.08
C MET A 573 2.05 24.16 2.07
N VAL A 574 1.59 23.45 1.03
CA VAL A 574 0.78 24.02 -0.05
C VAL A 574 -0.27 23.03 -0.52
N ASP A 575 -1.29 23.53 -1.24
CA ASP A 575 -2.31 22.69 -1.90
C ASP A 575 -1.66 21.52 -2.66
N ALA A 576 -2.24 20.32 -2.55
CA ALA A 576 -1.65 19.11 -3.11
C ALA A 576 -1.50 19.12 -4.64
N ASN A 577 -2.25 19.98 -5.34
CA ASN A 577 -2.21 20.15 -6.79
C ASN A 577 -1.37 21.36 -7.24
N ALA A 578 -0.88 22.17 -6.30
CA ALA A 578 -0.02 23.31 -6.64
C ALA A 578 1.39 22.83 -7.01
N ASP A 579 2.00 23.47 -8.00
CA ASP A 579 3.43 23.31 -8.23
C ASP A 579 4.22 24.15 -7.20
N PRO A 580 4.94 23.49 -6.28
CA PRO A 580 5.62 24.17 -5.18
C PRO A 580 6.66 25.21 -5.64
N MET A 581 7.31 24.98 -6.78
CA MET A 581 8.32 25.90 -7.30
C MET A 581 7.69 27.17 -7.88
N THR A 582 6.52 27.05 -8.49
CA THR A 582 5.78 28.19 -9.04
C THR A 582 5.18 29.07 -7.94
N VAL A 583 4.64 28.46 -6.86
CA VAL A 583 3.97 29.21 -5.79
C VAL A 583 4.94 29.75 -4.74
N LEU A 584 6.12 29.16 -4.57
CA LEU A 584 7.10 29.54 -3.56
C LEU A 584 7.37 31.06 -3.44
N PRO A 585 7.56 31.82 -4.54
CA PRO A 585 7.84 33.25 -4.45
C PRO A 585 6.67 34.09 -3.88
N THR A 586 5.46 33.54 -3.86
CA THR A 586 4.24 34.24 -3.42
C THR A 586 3.80 33.83 -2.02
N LEU A 587 4.43 32.79 -1.43
CA LEU A 587 4.04 32.27 -0.13
C LEU A 587 4.41 33.21 1.00
N ALA A 588 3.47 33.45 1.90
CA ALA A 588 3.71 34.16 3.14
C ALA A 588 4.46 33.27 4.15
N LYS A 589 5.30 33.90 4.97
CA LYS A 589 5.90 33.27 6.16
C LYS A 589 4.83 33.12 7.23
N LEU A 590 4.59 31.89 7.71
CA LEU A 590 3.58 31.62 8.72
C LEU A 590 4.06 32.05 10.11
N PRO A 591 3.17 32.65 10.94
CA PRO A 591 3.51 33.02 12.32
C PRO A 591 3.66 31.76 13.19
N LYS A 592 4.37 31.87 14.31
CA LYS A 592 4.40 30.86 15.38
C LYS A 592 3.01 30.71 15.98
N ASP A 593 2.70 29.48 16.45
CA ASP A 593 1.44 29.20 17.17
C ASP A 593 1.51 29.55 18.67
N GLY A 594 2.68 29.91 19.18
CA GLY A 594 2.90 30.26 20.59
C GLY A 594 2.91 29.04 21.55
N ILE A 595 2.74 27.83 21.03
CA ILE A 595 2.70 26.58 21.81
C ILE A 595 3.91 25.71 21.45
N HIS A 596 4.12 25.46 20.18
CA HIS A 596 5.17 24.60 19.69
C HIS A 596 6.43 25.41 19.31
N ASN A 597 7.57 24.74 19.34
CA ASN A 597 8.86 25.39 19.09
C ASN A 597 9.31 25.21 17.65
N ARG A 598 9.81 26.29 17.06
CA ARG A 598 10.64 26.27 15.87
C ARG A 598 11.90 27.07 16.12
N GLY A 599 12.96 26.74 15.40
CA GLY A 599 14.23 27.44 15.53
C GLY A 599 15.39 26.63 14.96
N THR A 600 16.52 27.27 14.92
CA THR A 600 17.81 26.70 14.50
C THR A 600 18.75 26.66 15.69
N TYR A 601 19.28 25.46 15.99
CA TYR A 601 20.06 25.16 17.19
C TYR A 601 21.39 24.53 16.79
N ALA A 602 22.48 25.03 17.34
CA ALA A 602 23.80 24.46 17.15
C ALA A 602 24.03 23.26 18.08
N ASN A 603 25.01 22.42 17.74
CA ASN A 603 25.50 21.32 18.57
C ASN A 603 24.44 20.27 18.97
N SER A 604 23.60 19.89 18.04
CA SER A 604 22.47 18.97 18.28
C SER A 604 22.84 17.48 18.32
N ASP A 605 24.11 17.11 18.13
CA ASP A 605 24.64 15.77 18.43
C ASP A 605 25.34 15.81 19.79
N ILE A 606 24.78 15.12 20.78
CA ILE A 606 25.27 15.10 22.16
C ILE A 606 25.77 13.69 22.50
N SER A 607 27.05 13.58 22.87
CA SER A 607 27.62 12.34 23.40
C SER A 607 27.70 12.41 24.93
N LEU A 608 27.13 11.41 25.57
CA LEU A 608 27.05 11.24 27.02
C LEU A 608 27.82 9.97 27.39
N ASN A 609 28.97 10.10 28.05
CA ASN A 609 29.86 9.01 28.32
C ASN A 609 30.03 8.78 29.84
N PHE A 610 30.08 7.52 30.26
CA PHE A 610 30.40 7.13 31.61
C PHE A 610 31.31 5.91 31.60
N THR A 611 32.44 6.01 32.31
CA THR A 611 33.54 5.04 32.27
C THR A 611 33.58 4.15 33.51
N GLU A 612 32.79 4.47 34.55
CA GLU A 612 32.70 3.62 35.74
C GLU A 612 31.56 2.61 35.60
N GLU A 613 31.58 1.58 36.43
CA GLU A 613 30.61 0.50 36.39
C GLU A 613 29.22 0.97 36.89
N VAL A 614 28.18 0.70 36.11
CA VAL A 614 26.79 0.90 36.46
C VAL A 614 26.02 -0.44 36.54
N GLY A 615 24.81 -0.44 37.10
CA GLY A 615 23.91 -1.61 37.11
C GLY A 615 24.02 -2.46 38.37
N LYS A 616 25.00 -2.27 39.25
CA LYS A 616 25.03 -2.91 40.59
C LYS A 616 23.98 -2.36 41.54
N THR A 617 23.61 -1.11 41.35
CA THR A 617 22.51 -0.43 42.06
C THR A 617 21.64 0.28 41.05
N ALA A 618 20.38 0.56 41.41
CA ALA A 618 19.49 1.28 40.52
C ALA A 618 19.93 2.75 40.37
N GLN A 619 20.18 3.17 39.15
CA GLN A 619 20.61 4.52 38.77
C GLN A 619 19.83 4.97 37.52
N ARG A 620 19.84 6.25 37.20
CA ARG A 620 19.12 6.77 36.03
C ARG A 620 19.90 7.84 35.25
N ILE A 621 19.58 7.92 33.97
CA ILE A 621 19.92 9.01 33.08
C ILE A 621 18.66 9.83 32.87
N VAL A 622 18.75 11.17 32.95
CA VAL A 622 17.60 12.07 32.77
C VAL A 622 17.80 12.88 31.50
N LEU A 623 16.81 12.89 30.62
CA LEU A 623 16.84 13.59 29.33
C LEU A 623 15.60 14.49 29.18
N GLY A 624 15.80 15.70 28.63
CA GLY A 624 14.75 16.65 28.28
C GLY A 624 14.06 17.34 29.46
N ASP A 625 14.71 17.44 30.63
CA ASP A 625 14.11 18.02 31.84
C ASP A 625 14.44 19.52 32.07
N ASN A 626 15.28 20.09 31.19
CA ASN A 626 15.80 21.46 31.30
C ASN A 626 16.53 21.79 32.61
N LYS A 627 17.02 20.75 33.31
CA LYS A 627 17.80 20.89 34.58
C LYS A 627 19.10 20.09 34.49
N VAL A 628 19.02 18.79 34.41
CA VAL A 628 20.15 17.87 34.18
C VAL A 628 20.55 17.91 32.71
N ASP A 629 19.58 17.99 31.84
CA ASP A 629 19.72 18.12 30.38
C ASP A 629 19.12 19.45 29.92
N PRO A 630 19.92 20.54 29.88
CA PRO A 630 19.44 21.86 29.49
C PRO A 630 18.94 21.91 28.06
N ASN A 631 17.84 22.64 27.82
CA ASN A 631 17.34 22.88 26.48
C ASN A 631 18.36 23.63 25.64
N LEU A 632 18.58 23.21 24.40
CA LEU A 632 19.37 23.99 23.45
C LEU A 632 18.73 25.38 23.20
N ILE A 633 19.55 26.41 23.17
CA ILE A 633 19.12 27.76 22.82
C ILE A 633 19.59 28.07 21.40
N GLY A 634 18.74 28.69 20.63
CA GLY A 634 18.99 29.07 19.25
C GLY A 634 18.19 30.28 18.80
N THR A 635 17.95 30.40 17.51
CA THR A 635 17.21 31.53 16.90
C THR A 635 16.15 31.02 15.94
N ASP A 636 15.05 31.74 15.81
CA ASP A 636 14.06 31.52 14.78
C ASP A 636 14.49 32.17 13.46
N GLY A 637 14.77 31.39 12.42
CA GLY A 637 15.25 31.91 11.13
C GLY A 637 14.23 32.76 10.36
N LEU A 638 12.94 32.77 10.77
CA LEU A 638 11.93 33.62 10.12
C LEU A 638 11.82 35.03 10.70
N ASP A 639 12.06 35.21 12.00
CA ASP A 639 11.86 36.48 12.69
C ASP A 639 13.07 36.93 13.52
N GLY A 640 14.13 36.12 13.62
CA GLY A 640 15.36 36.43 14.37
C GLY A 640 15.21 36.37 15.89
N SER A 641 14.06 35.95 16.41
CA SER A 641 13.83 35.88 17.86
C SER A 641 14.57 34.70 18.50
N SER A 642 14.90 34.83 19.79
CA SER A 642 15.47 33.70 20.56
C SER A 642 14.49 32.54 20.64
N ALA A 643 14.99 31.32 20.47
CA ALA A 643 14.24 30.08 20.53
C ALA A 643 14.86 29.12 21.54
N SER A 644 14.03 28.48 22.37
CA SER A 644 14.44 27.42 23.28
C SER A 644 13.89 26.10 22.78
N ASN A 645 14.75 25.08 22.66
CA ASN A 645 14.33 23.73 22.19
C ASN A 645 13.76 22.93 23.36
N ALA A 646 12.59 23.29 23.85
CA ALA A 646 11.96 22.58 24.97
C ALA A 646 11.84 21.09 24.69
N GLY A 647 12.37 20.26 25.62
CA GLY A 647 12.45 18.81 25.47
C GLY A 647 13.51 18.31 24.49
N ASN A 648 14.35 19.18 23.94
CA ASN A 648 15.45 18.82 23.04
C ASN A 648 15.04 17.92 21.86
N PHE A 649 13.84 18.14 21.28
CA PHE A 649 13.38 17.39 20.09
C PHE A 649 14.32 17.59 18.91
N GLY A 650 14.70 16.50 18.25
CA GLY A 650 15.65 16.50 17.15
C GLY A 650 17.12 16.49 17.59
N VAL A 651 17.42 16.64 18.89
CA VAL A 651 18.73 16.33 19.43
C VAL A 651 18.93 14.82 19.42
N VAL A 652 20.07 14.35 18.94
CA VAL A 652 20.44 12.94 19.02
C VAL A 652 21.47 12.76 20.13
N TYR A 653 21.09 11.99 21.13
CA TYR A 653 21.96 11.59 22.21
C TYR A 653 22.62 10.27 21.86
N LYS A 654 23.94 10.22 21.95
CA LYS A 654 24.74 9.01 21.96
C LYS A 654 25.17 8.75 23.39
N VAL A 655 24.56 7.80 24.07
CA VAL A 655 24.91 7.40 25.43
C VAL A 655 25.84 6.20 25.35
N LYS A 656 27.02 6.31 25.97
CA LYS A 656 27.97 5.23 26.07
C LYS A 656 28.28 4.92 27.54
N LEU A 657 27.94 3.72 27.98
CA LEU A 657 28.27 3.16 29.28
C LEU A 657 29.37 2.14 29.06
N ASP A 658 30.59 2.44 29.46
CA ASP A 658 31.75 1.57 29.17
C ASP A 658 31.69 0.25 29.93
N HIS A 659 31.12 0.27 31.14
CA HIS A 659 30.98 -0.87 32.02
C HIS A 659 29.56 -0.97 32.59
N VAL A 660 28.79 -1.94 32.11
CA VAL A 660 27.47 -2.30 32.65
C VAL A 660 27.59 -3.66 33.29
N ALA A 661 27.36 -3.74 34.59
CA ALA A 661 27.49 -4.95 35.39
C ALA A 661 26.70 -6.13 34.78
N PRO A 662 27.18 -7.37 34.96
CA PRO A 662 26.42 -8.54 34.56
C PRO A 662 25.03 -8.56 35.18
N TYR A 663 24.07 -9.13 34.43
CA TYR A 663 22.68 -9.24 34.86
C TYR A 663 22.05 -7.89 35.27
N SER A 664 22.24 -6.89 34.42
CA SER A 664 21.61 -5.58 34.57
C SER A 664 20.49 -5.38 33.57
N LEU A 665 19.43 -4.66 33.96
CA LEU A 665 18.34 -4.21 33.12
C LEU A 665 18.53 -2.72 32.76
N ILE A 666 18.40 -2.40 31.49
CA ILE A 666 18.26 -1.03 31.00
C ILE A 666 16.82 -0.85 30.53
N ALA A 667 16.08 0.08 31.14
CA ALA A 667 14.67 0.31 30.87
C ALA A 667 14.35 1.80 30.72
N PHE A 668 13.35 2.12 29.95
CA PHE A 668 12.88 3.47 29.71
C PHE A 668 11.62 3.77 30.57
N ASN A 669 11.63 4.86 31.30
CA ASN A 669 10.49 5.33 32.08
C ASN A 669 10.12 6.76 31.66
N PRO A 670 8.88 7.00 31.16
CA PRO A 670 8.42 8.35 30.86
C PRO A 670 8.15 9.11 32.16
N ARG A 671 8.42 10.42 32.14
CA ARG A 671 8.20 11.31 33.30
C ARG A 671 7.27 12.48 32.99
N GLY A 672 7.16 12.84 31.69
CA GLY A 672 6.38 13.97 31.22
C GLY A 672 4.95 13.63 30.79
N GLY A 673 4.55 12.37 30.79
CA GLY A 673 3.25 11.90 30.28
C GLY A 673 3.38 10.68 29.39
N GLU A 674 2.60 10.62 28.32
CA GLU A 674 2.67 9.57 27.30
C GLU A 674 3.95 9.67 26.48
N TYR A 675 4.61 8.54 26.25
CA TYR A 675 5.74 8.47 25.33
C TYR A 675 5.58 7.28 24.36
N SER A 676 5.89 7.52 23.09
CA SER A 676 5.90 6.49 22.06
C SER A 676 7.02 6.77 21.06
N GLY A 677 8.07 5.94 21.03
CA GLY A 677 9.25 6.18 20.22
C GLY A 677 10.08 4.92 20.00
N TYR A 678 11.35 5.13 19.65
CA TYR A 678 12.36 4.09 19.51
C TYR A 678 13.70 4.60 20.07
N ALA A 679 14.53 3.66 20.49
CA ALA A 679 15.96 3.85 20.71
C ALA A 679 16.73 2.85 19.87
N MET A 680 18.00 3.12 19.61
CA MET A 680 18.93 2.13 19.06
C MET A 680 19.91 1.75 20.14
N VAL A 681 19.93 0.48 20.54
CA VAL A 681 20.82 -0.05 21.58
C VAL A 681 21.70 -1.13 20.97
N ASN A 682 23.02 -0.98 21.05
CA ASN A 682 23.98 -1.91 20.47
C ASN A 682 23.63 -2.30 19.01
N ASN A 683 23.35 -1.30 18.16
CA ASN A 683 22.91 -1.44 16.76
C ASN A 683 21.57 -2.20 16.55
N GLN A 684 20.75 -2.33 17.59
CA GLN A 684 19.39 -2.85 17.47
C GLN A 684 18.36 -1.74 17.71
N VAL A 685 17.40 -1.60 16.81
CA VAL A 685 16.30 -0.62 16.94
C VAL A 685 15.21 -1.22 17.83
N VAL A 686 15.02 -0.67 19.03
CA VAL A 686 14.12 -1.17 20.07
C VAL A 686 12.97 -0.19 20.29
N GLY A 687 11.73 -0.69 20.30
CA GLY A 687 10.53 0.12 20.53
C GLY A 687 10.42 0.65 21.96
N ILE A 688 9.81 1.81 22.13
CA ILE A 688 9.50 2.43 23.42
C ILE A 688 8.00 2.82 23.44
N PRO A 689 7.08 1.89 23.70
CA PRO A 689 7.20 0.45 23.48
C PRO A 689 7.00 0.09 21.99
N THR A 690 7.20 -1.16 21.59
CA THR A 690 6.94 -1.61 20.21
C THR A 690 5.49 -1.38 19.82
N ASN A 691 4.54 -1.69 20.68
CA ASN A 691 3.11 -1.50 20.46
C ASN A 691 2.52 -0.48 21.44
N GLY A 692 1.71 0.46 20.91
CA GLY A 692 1.07 1.50 21.73
C GLY A 692 2.06 2.52 22.29
N ALA A 693 1.82 2.97 23.51
CA ALA A 693 2.60 3.95 24.23
C ALA A 693 2.89 3.49 25.65
N VAL A 694 3.92 4.07 26.28
CA VAL A 694 4.27 3.90 27.69
C VAL A 694 3.85 5.17 28.46
N TRP A 695 3.23 4.98 29.65
CA TRP A 695 2.61 6.08 30.40
C TRP A 695 3.37 6.39 31.71
N ALA A 696 3.61 7.66 31.92
CA ALA A 696 4.20 8.16 33.18
C ALA A 696 3.23 8.04 34.34
N PRO A 697 3.73 7.81 35.55
CA PRO A 697 5.09 7.37 35.86
C PRO A 697 5.22 5.83 35.94
N ASN A 698 4.10 5.09 35.88
CA ASN A 698 3.97 3.73 36.41
C ASN A 698 4.16 2.64 35.36
N GLU A 699 4.74 2.96 34.21
CA GLU A 699 5.13 1.98 33.20
C GLU A 699 6.60 2.16 32.81
N MET A 700 7.25 1.03 32.50
CA MET A 700 8.60 1.00 31.90
C MET A 700 8.60 0.16 30.63
N SER A 701 9.41 0.59 29.63
CA SER A 701 9.71 -0.21 28.45
C SER A 701 11.11 -0.79 28.55
N VAL A 702 11.26 -2.09 28.29
CA VAL A 702 12.55 -2.77 28.37
C VAL A 702 13.38 -2.46 27.14
N LEU A 703 14.59 -1.95 27.31
CA LEU A 703 15.52 -1.63 26.22
C LEU A 703 16.57 -2.72 26.03
N TYR A 704 17.20 -3.14 27.11
CA TYR A 704 18.32 -4.10 27.03
C TYR A 704 18.54 -4.83 28.35
N ARG A 705 19.17 -5.99 28.32
CA ARG A 705 19.70 -6.72 29.48
C ARG A 705 21.10 -7.20 29.18
N THR A 706 22.02 -6.99 30.12
CA THR A 706 23.37 -7.57 30.02
C THR A 706 23.33 -9.06 30.34
N GLY A 707 24.26 -9.79 29.76
CA GLY A 707 24.47 -11.21 30.02
C GLY A 707 25.19 -11.48 31.33
N HIS A 708 26.02 -12.50 31.35
CA HIS A 708 26.77 -12.97 32.53
C HIS A 708 28.14 -12.31 32.70
N ILE A 709 28.50 -11.40 31.81
CA ILE A 709 29.78 -10.65 31.84
C ILE A 709 29.48 -9.16 31.87
N ASP A 710 30.49 -8.37 32.26
CA ASP A 710 30.49 -6.90 32.09
C ASP A 710 30.48 -6.56 30.59
N GLU A 711 29.62 -5.63 30.20
CA GLU A 711 29.41 -5.24 28.81
C GLU A 711 29.47 -3.72 28.63
N SER A 712 30.04 -3.26 27.53
CA SER A 712 29.84 -1.88 27.09
C SER A 712 28.51 -1.75 26.38
N VAL A 713 27.69 -0.76 26.73
CA VAL A 713 26.39 -0.49 26.09
C VAL A 713 26.41 0.87 25.44
N GLU A 714 26.12 0.90 24.15
CA GLU A 714 25.93 2.11 23.37
C GLU A 714 24.47 2.26 23.00
N MET A 715 23.87 3.43 23.32
CA MET A 715 22.48 3.73 23.01
C MET A 715 22.38 5.06 22.27
N TYR A 716 21.61 5.10 21.19
CA TYR A 716 21.16 6.33 20.56
C TYR A 716 19.69 6.59 20.89
N PHE A 717 19.43 7.83 21.27
CA PHE A 717 18.10 8.30 21.61
C PHE A 717 17.84 9.67 20.97
N THR A 718 16.62 9.88 20.50
CA THR A 718 16.08 11.20 20.14
C THR A 718 14.59 11.23 20.48
N ALA A 719 14.11 12.36 20.95
CA ALA A 719 12.70 12.51 21.33
C ALA A 719 11.79 12.38 20.10
N ALA A 720 10.83 11.46 20.15
CA ALA A 720 9.84 11.30 19.09
C ALA A 720 8.82 12.43 19.16
N ALA A 721 8.58 13.09 18.02
CA ALA A 721 7.57 14.17 17.94
C ALA A 721 6.17 13.63 18.32
N GLY A 722 5.38 14.46 19.01
CA GLY A 722 4.09 14.07 19.57
C GLY A 722 4.15 13.32 20.91
N SER A 723 5.35 13.02 21.43
CA SER A 723 5.55 12.41 22.75
C SER A 723 5.94 13.43 23.81
N ASN A 724 5.84 13.08 25.08
CA ASN A 724 6.11 13.99 26.19
C ASN A 724 7.49 13.76 26.82
N LEU A 725 8.15 14.85 27.21
CA LEU A 725 9.39 14.89 27.98
C LEU A 725 9.09 15.49 29.37
N PRO A 726 9.94 15.26 30.40
CA PRO A 726 11.20 14.53 30.38
C PRO A 726 11.02 13.01 30.43
N VAL A 727 12.16 12.31 30.26
CA VAL A 727 12.24 10.85 30.36
C VAL A 727 13.42 10.43 31.22
N SER A 728 13.39 9.20 31.76
CA SER A 728 14.51 8.57 32.43
C SER A 728 14.86 7.25 31.76
N VAL A 729 16.16 7.03 31.52
CA VAL A 729 16.69 5.68 31.23
C VAL A 729 17.25 5.14 32.54
N VAL A 730 16.67 4.04 33.01
CA VAL A 730 17.01 3.41 34.28
C VAL A 730 17.92 2.24 34.03
N VAL A 731 19.03 2.15 34.81
CA VAL A 731 19.95 1.02 34.82
C VAL A 731 19.87 0.41 36.23
N MET A 732 19.53 -0.88 36.32
CA MET A 732 19.34 -1.53 37.62
C MET A 732 19.74 -3.02 37.56
N PRO A 733 20.12 -3.64 38.69
CA PRO A 733 20.38 -5.07 38.72
C PRO A 733 19.12 -5.88 38.45
N LEU A 734 19.27 -6.99 37.71
CA LEU A 734 18.23 -8.00 37.62
C LEU A 734 18.11 -8.81 38.91
N PRO A 735 16.91 -9.28 39.27
CA PRO A 735 16.73 -10.27 40.31
C PRO A 735 17.50 -11.56 39.99
N ALA A 736 17.87 -12.31 41.03
CA ALA A 736 18.51 -13.61 40.87
C ALA A 736 17.63 -14.57 40.03
N ILE A 737 18.21 -15.21 39.03
CA ILE A 737 17.50 -16.24 38.28
C ILE A 737 17.31 -17.47 39.15
N LYS A 738 16.06 -17.89 39.28
CA LYS A 738 15.64 -19.08 40.03
C LYS A 738 15.35 -20.23 39.06
N ASN A 739 15.74 -21.44 39.40
CA ASN A 739 15.51 -22.66 38.63
C ASN A 739 14.26 -23.39 39.08
#